data_726c95ca9e51ed63443c8cb6cfb26125
#
_entry.id   726c95ca9e51ed63443c8cb6cfb26125
#
_cell.length_a   1.000
_cell.length_b   1.000
_cell.length_c   1.000
_cell.angle_alpha   90.00
_cell.angle_beta   90.00
_cell.angle_gamma   90.00
#
_symmetry.space_group_name_H-M   'P 1'
#
loop_
_entity.id
_entity.type
_entity.pdbx_description
1 polymer ?
#
loop_
_entity_poly.entity_id
_entity_poly.type
_entity_poly.pdbx_seq_one_letter_code
_entity_poly.pdbx_strand_id
1 'polypeptide(L)'
;MTKINMKQPGADILAGVVVGLVSIPISMGYAQIAGLPAVYGLYGSLLPILAFALLTSSPQFVVGVDAMPAVMVGSALGTMGLTLGSEEALGLVPVISLLVGVWFLAFWALRLGRVVKYISGPVMGGFISGVGATIILMQIPKLFGGDPGTGELPALLLHLIGELPKFHPLSACLGLGTVLIIQLGRKAAPKIPLSVILLLLSVLLAALLPLESMGVKLLPATEAGLPRLIMPKIALVAGRLGACVTCSLTVALVVMAQTLLASNNYAMKYRDTLDTRRELLAYAAAELCAAAVGCCPVNGSVSRAGLADQYGCRSQLMSIVASAVMLLVLLFGTPLLQLMPVPVLTGIVISALIGILEIPMAKKLYAANKQEFMIFLAAFFGVLLLGTMGGVIVGVLLSFFAVVVRAVVPPRAFLGVIEGHEGYYDLKRNPAARPIRHTVLYRFSGNLFFANIDTFRDDIESAIRPDTRQVIVDGRGIGNIDITAAERVLLLEESLRARGIRLYLTGHVGAVNDQLRQYGAVELMRRGSVRRTAAGALRDAGVTEPFPLEAREVSRDTAPAAPRQERAELEWLFGDETEAELERIAAAVSAELTKHFESEQELFDAERHIGFAWLSLADEEALLDRIESQLDALLQDGKLTKERLRAYEERIERLRARLEALQEQGSSWVLPLIRARREALRETLRRRDPERIARLEALWRERHQ
;
A
#
# COMPACT_ATOMS: atom_id res chain seq x y z
N MET A 1 26.50 -16.64 8.39
CA MET A 1 26.81 -15.49 9.27
C MET A 1 26.61 -14.22 8.48
N THR A 2 25.75 -13.34 8.94
CA THR A 2 25.54 -12.02 8.35
C THR A 2 26.85 -11.26 8.46
N LYS A 3 27.45 -10.86 7.33
CA LYS A 3 28.57 -9.91 7.37
C LYS A 3 27.99 -8.63 7.97
N ILE A 4 28.29 -8.33 9.23
CA ILE A 4 28.01 -7.04 9.83
C ILE A 4 28.80 -6.04 8.99
N ASN A 5 28.12 -5.39 8.06
CA ASN A 5 28.76 -4.50 7.12
C ASN A 5 28.99 -3.16 7.84
N MET A 6 30.17 -3.01 8.44
CA MET A 6 30.54 -1.85 9.25
C MET A 6 30.85 -0.60 8.39
N LYS A 7 30.06 -0.33 7.36
CA LYS A 7 30.27 0.86 6.53
C LYS A 7 30.01 2.17 7.28
N GLN A 8 29.11 2.18 8.26
CA GLN A 8 28.76 3.37 9.05
C GLN A 8 28.47 3.01 10.52
N PRO A 9 29.48 2.54 11.30
CA PRO A 9 29.24 2.05 12.67
C PRO A 9 28.70 3.13 13.60
N GLY A 10 29.07 4.39 13.42
CA GLY A 10 28.56 5.51 14.23
C GLY A 10 27.06 5.73 14.06
N ALA A 11 26.56 5.66 12.82
CA ALA A 11 25.11 5.78 12.54
C ALA A 11 24.34 4.58 13.08
N ASP A 12 24.86 3.36 12.92
CA ASP A 12 24.24 2.14 13.44
C ASP A 12 24.17 2.14 14.98
N ILE A 13 25.22 2.60 15.67
CA ILE A 13 25.24 2.75 17.13
C ILE A 13 24.21 3.80 17.58
N LEU A 14 24.21 4.98 16.95
CA LEU A 14 23.24 6.02 17.28
C LEU A 14 21.80 5.55 17.07
N ALA A 15 21.53 4.94 15.92
CA ALA A 15 20.24 4.35 15.61
C ALA A 15 19.85 3.28 16.64
N GLY A 16 20.79 2.41 17.06
CA GLY A 16 20.58 1.38 18.07
C GLY A 16 20.22 1.95 19.43
N VAL A 17 20.91 2.99 19.89
CA VAL A 17 20.61 3.68 21.15
C VAL A 17 19.20 4.27 21.09
N VAL A 18 18.88 5.01 20.04
CA VAL A 18 17.56 5.66 19.90
C VAL A 18 16.44 4.63 19.80
N VAL A 19 16.60 3.60 18.96
CA VAL A 19 15.62 2.51 18.84
C VAL A 19 15.46 1.77 20.16
N GLY A 20 16.54 1.48 20.88
CA GLY A 20 16.51 0.86 22.19
C GLY A 20 15.69 1.68 23.17
N LEU A 21 16.01 2.96 23.33
CA LEU A 21 15.29 3.86 24.25
C LEU A 21 13.80 4.02 23.89
N VAL A 22 13.47 4.21 22.62
CA VAL A 22 12.07 4.33 22.17
C VAL A 22 11.31 3.01 22.35
N SER A 23 11.98 1.87 22.25
CA SER A 23 11.38 0.55 22.44
C SER A 23 10.97 0.27 23.90
N ILE A 24 11.57 0.93 24.90
CA ILE A 24 11.26 0.71 26.32
C ILE A 24 9.75 0.88 26.58
N PRO A 25 9.18 2.09 26.44
CA PRO A 25 7.78 2.32 26.76
C PRO A 25 6.84 1.53 25.84
N ILE A 26 7.20 1.39 24.56
CA ILE A 26 6.40 0.72 23.56
C ILE A 26 6.28 -0.77 23.87
N SER A 27 7.40 -1.46 24.12
CA SER A 27 7.42 -2.89 24.42
C SER A 27 6.72 -3.19 25.75
N MET A 28 6.89 -2.33 26.77
CA MET A 28 6.19 -2.44 28.05
C MET A 28 4.69 -2.34 27.88
N GLY A 29 4.20 -1.34 27.11
CA GLY A 29 2.78 -1.19 26.82
C GLY A 29 2.18 -2.37 26.05
N TYR A 30 2.88 -2.88 25.07
CA TYR A 30 2.41 -4.05 24.29
C TYR A 30 2.41 -5.35 25.11
N ALA A 31 3.38 -5.56 25.99
CA ALA A 31 3.33 -6.68 26.92
C ALA A 31 2.06 -6.65 27.80
N GLN A 32 1.68 -5.48 28.31
CA GLN A 32 0.44 -5.32 29.07
C GLN A 32 -0.82 -5.62 28.25
N ILE A 33 -0.83 -5.25 26.98
CA ILE A 33 -1.92 -5.57 26.03
C ILE A 33 -2.03 -7.09 25.84
N ALA A 34 -0.89 -7.80 25.78
CA ALA A 34 -0.84 -9.26 25.71
C ALA A 34 -1.20 -9.94 27.04
N GLY A 35 -1.54 -9.22 28.10
CA GLY A 35 -1.87 -9.75 29.40
C GLY A 35 -0.66 -10.08 30.28
N LEU A 36 0.52 -9.56 29.95
CA LEU A 36 1.76 -9.76 30.68
C LEU A 36 2.12 -8.54 31.54
N PRO A 37 2.84 -8.69 32.66
CA PRO A 37 3.52 -7.59 33.33
C PRO A 37 4.45 -6.84 32.36
N ALA A 38 4.57 -5.52 32.53
CA ALA A 38 5.30 -4.64 31.61
C ALA A 38 6.77 -5.06 31.38
N VAL A 39 7.43 -5.61 32.39
CA VAL A 39 8.84 -6.07 32.30
C VAL A 39 9.07 -7.13 31.23
N TYR A 40 8.07 -7.99 30.95
CA TYR A 40 8.18 -8.99 29.91
C TYR A 40 8.35 -8.38 28.50
N GLY A 41 7.88 -7.17 28.30
CA GLY A 41 8.15 -6.41 27.08
C GLY A 41 9.65 -6.12 26.88
N LEU A 42 10.37 -5.81 27.96
CA LEU A 42 11.82 -5.63 27.94
C LEU A 42 12.54 -6.97 27.70
N TYR A 43 12.07 -8.05 28.33
CA TYR A 43 12.61 -9.40 28.09
C TYR A 43 12.47 -9.82 26.63
N GLY A 44 11.30 -9.57 26.02
CA GLY A 44 11.04 -9.83 24.61
C GLY A 44 11.81 -8.89 23.65
N SER A 45 12.35 -7.80 24.19
CA SER A 45 13.20 -6.86 23.44
C SER A 45 14.70 -7.11 23.63
N LEU A 46 15.10 -8.20 24.29
CA LEU A 46 16.49 -8.57 24.51
C LEU A 46 16.90 -9.79 23.66
N LEU A 47 16.60 -11.02 24.11
CA LEU A 47 17.03 -12.24 23.42
C LEU A 47 16.39 -12.42 22.03
N PRO A 48 15.09 -12.17 21.81
CA PRO A 48 14.48 -12.30 20.48
C PRO A 48 15.13 -11.38 19.44
N ILE A 49 15.45 -10.12 19.80
CA ILE A 49 16.11 -9.18 18.89
C ILE A 49 17.50 -9.69 18.50
N LEU A 50 18.29 -10.21 19.48
CA LEU A 50 19.62 -10.76 19.21
C LEU A 50 19.53 -12.00 18.31
N ALA A 51 18.61 -12.93 18.58
CA ALA A 51 18.42 -14.13 17.77
C ALA A 51 18.08 -13.78 16.32
N PHE A 52 17.18 -12.81 16.13
CA PHE A 52 16.85 -12.32 14.81
C PHE A 52 18.05 -11.65 14.11
N ALA A 53 18.73 -10.73 14.78
CA ALA A 53 19.85 -9.99 14.22
C ALA A 53 21.00 -10.90 13.74
N LEU A 54 21.23 -12.03 14.39
CA LEU A 54 22.26 -12.99 14.02
C LEU A 54 21.87 -13.84 12.78
N LEU A 55 20.58 -14.07 12.56
CA LEU A 55 20.10 -14.98 11.53
C LEU A 55 19.51 -14.28 10.31
N THR A 56 18.95 -13.08 10.45
CA THR A 56 18.28 -12.35 9.35
C THR A 56 19.22 -12.08 8.17
N SER A 57 18.64 -11.95 6.98
CA SER A 57 19.29 -11.42 5.78
C SER A 57 19.06 -9.91 5.60
N SER A 58 18.09 -9.34 6.32
CA SER A 58 17.78 -7.91 6.27
C SER A 58 18.76 -7.09 7.10
N PRO A 59 19.48 -6.11 6.52
CA PRO A 59 20.44 -5.30 7.26
C PRO A 59 19.80 -4.31 8.24
N GLN A 60 18.56 -3.87 8.00
CA GLN A 60 18.00 -2.68 8.65
C GLN A 60 16.68 -2.94 9.38
N PHE A 61 16.08 -4.11 9.19
CA PHE A 61 14.78 -4.40 9.75
C PHE A 61 14.86 -4.78 11.22
N VAL A 62 13.99 -4.19 12.05
CA VAL A 62 14.00 -4.34 13.50
C VAL A 62 12.85 -5.23 13.94
N VAL A 63 13.15 -6.23 14.78
CA VAL A 63 12.16 -7.11 15.41
C VAL A 63 12.03 -6.77 16.90
N GLY A 64 10.92 -7.11 17.51
CA GLY A 64 10.69 -6.99 18.94
C GLY A 64 9.21 -7.08 19.29
N VAL A 65 8.87 -6.85 20.54
CA VAL A 65 7.48 -6.83 21.01
C VAL A 65 6.74 -5.71 20.28
N ASP A 66 5.63 -6.05 19.62
CA ASP A 66 4.88 -5.14 18.77
C ASP A 66 3.36 -5.30 18.94
N ALA A 67 2.61 -4.32 18.46
CA ALA A 67 1.17 -4.18 18.67
C ALA A 67 0.39 -5.40 18.18
N MET A 68 0.65 -5.85 16.95
CA MET A 68 -0.16 -6.87 16.28
C MET A 68 -0.22 -8.20 17.03
N PRO A 69 0.90 -8.89 17.30
CA PRO A 69 0.85 -10.14 18.05
C PRO A 69 0.35 -9.94 19.48
N ALA A 70 0.69 -8.82 20.11
CA ALA A 70 0.26 -8.54 21.48
C ALA A 70 -1.27 -8.49 21.60
N VAL A 71 -1.96 -7.80 20.68
CA VAL A 71 -3.42 -7.72 20.67
C VAL A 71 -4.08 -9.03 20.31
N MET A 72 -3.53 -9.73 19.31
CA MET A 72 -4.07 -11.02 18.91
C MET A 72 -4.03 -12.03 20.06
N VAL A 73 -2.94 -12.04 20.83
CA VAL A 73 -2.82 -12.87 22.02
C VAL A 73 -3.76 -12.39 23.12
N GLY A 74 -3.78 -11.10 23.44
CA GLY A 74 -4.68 -10.54 24.45
C GLY A 74 -6.17 -10.79 24.15
N SER A 75 -6.58 -10.61 22.89
CA SER A 75 -7.93 -10.91 22.42
C SER A 75 -8.25 -12.41 22.53
N ALA A 76 -7.31 -13.27 22.12
CA ALA A 76 -7.49 -14.72 22.22
C ALA A 76 -7.63 -15.19 23.68
N LEU A 77 -6.85 -14.63 24.61
CA LEU A 77 -7.00 -14.92 26.05
C LEU A 77 -8.40 -14.52 26.54
N GLY A 78 -8.90 -13.35 26.12
CA GLY A 78 -10.26 -12.89 26.42
C GLY A 78 -11.32 -13.85 25.89
N THR A 79 -11.21 -14.30 24.65
CA THR A 79 -12.15 -15.28 24.05
C THR A 79 -12.07 -16.67 24.71
N MET A 80 -10.92 -17.02 25.31
CA MET A 80 -10.77 -18.24 26.12
C MET A 80 -11.34 -18.08 27.54
N GLY A 81 -11.92 -16.93 27.89
CA GLY A 81 -12.47 -16.65 29.22
C GLY A 81 -11.41 -16.38 30.29
N LEU A 82 -10.18 -16.03 29.89
CA LEU A 82 -9.08 -15.76 30.81
C LEU A 82 -8.99 -14.25 31.11
N THR A 83 -8.85 -13.92 32.38
CA THR A 83 -8.54 -12.53 32.76
C THR A 83 -7.08 -12.22 32.47
N LEU A 84 -6.82 -11.07 31.86
CA LEU A 84 -5.46 -10.61 31.58
C LEU A 84 -4.68 -10.47 32.89
N GLY A 85 -3.45 -10.99 32.94
CA GLY A 85 -2.61 -11.00 34.14
C GLY A 85 -2.85 -12.17 35.12
N SER A 86 -3.81 -13.05 34.87
CA SER A 86 -3.99 -14.28 35.67
C SER A 86 -2.81 -15.25 35.49
N GLU A 87 -2.54 -16.11 36.49
CA GLU A 87 -1.47 -17.10 36.39
C GLU A 87 -1.60 -18.03 35.18
N GLU A 88 -2.84 -18.41 34.83
CA GLU A 88 -3.11 -19.18 33.62
C GLU A 88 -2.76 -18.41 32.34
N ALA A 89 -3.16 -17.13 32.26
CA ALA A 89 -2.81 -16.28 31.12
C ALA A 89 -1.31 -16.10 30.99
N LEU A 90 -0.61 -15.81 32.10
CA LEU A 90 0.85 -15.68 32.16
C LEU A 90 1.58 -16.97 31.72
N GLY A 91 1.02 -18.13 32.06
CA GLY A 91 1.59 -19.41 31.64
C GLY A 91 1.29 -19.78 30.18
N LEU A 92 0.17 -19.29 29.61
CA LEU A 92 -0.28 -19.65 28.28
C LEU A 92 0.38 -18.79 27.17
N VAL A 93 0.66 -17.52 27.45
CA VAL A 93 1.28 -16.62 26.47
C VAL A 93 2.61 -17.15 25.91
N PRO A 94 3.56 -17.62 26.74
CA PRO A 94 4.80 -18.22 26.23
C PRO A 94 4.58 -19.50 25.40
N VAL A 95 3.51 -20.26 25.68
CA VAL A 95 3.16 -21.43 24.89
C VAL A 95 2.66 -21.01 23.51
N ILE A 96 1.86 -19.94 23.43
CA ILE A 96 1.45 -19.39 22.14
C ILE A 96 2.68 -18.94 21.35
N SER A 97 3.65 -18.23 21.96
CA SER A 97 4.91 -17.84 21.32
C SER A 97 5.72 -19.04 20.82
N LEU A 98 5.78 -20.12 21.62
CA LEU A 98 6.41 -21.36 21.21
C LEU A 98 5.74 -21.96 19.96
N LEU A 99 4.41 -22.02 19.95
CA LEU A 99 3.65 -22.51 18.80
C LEU A 99 3.85 -21.63 17.55
N VAL A 100 3.92 -20.30 17.71
CA VAL A 100 4.26 -19.40 16.61
C VAL A 100 5.64 -19.71 16.05
N GLY A 101 6.63 -19.93 16.90
CA GLY A 101 7.97 -20.35 16.49
C GLY A 101 7.96 -21.69 15.72
N VAL A 102 7.16 -22.66 16.18
CA VAL A 102 6.97 -23.95 15.47
C VAL A 102 6.31 -23.74 14.11
N TRP A 103 5.31 -22.84 13.98
CA TRP A 103 4.71 -22.49 12.70
C TRP A 103 5.73 -21.86 11.75
N PHE A 104 6.59 -20.96 12.23
CA PHE A 104 7.65 -20.39 11.39
C PHE A 104 8.66 -21.45 10.92
N LEU A 105 9.01 -22.44 11.74
CA LEU A 105 9.81 -23.59 11.32
C LEU A 105 9.09 -24.41 10.24
N ALA A 106 7.79 -24.65 10.41
CA ALA A 106 6.98 -25.34 9.40
C ALA A 106 6.94 -24.53 8.09
N PHE A 107 6.71 -23.21 8.14
CA PHE A 107 6.72 -22.34 6.96
C PHE A 107 8.09 -22.31 6.27
N TRP A 108 9.17 -22.35 7.02
CA TRP A 108 10.53 -22.48 6.51
C TRP A 108 10.74 -23.81 5.79
N ALA A 109 10.33 -24.93 6.40
CA ALA A 109 10.47 -26.27 5.83
C ALA A 109 9.62 -26.44 4.56
N LEU A 110 8.38 -25.96 4.58
CA LEU A 110 7.42 -26.03 3.46
C LEU A 110 7.64 -24.92 2.41
N ARG A 111 8.58 -23.98 2.62
CA ARG A 111 8.88 -22.86 1.72
C ARG A 111 7.68 -21.94 1.45
N LEU A 112 6.82 -21.76 2.45
CA LEU A 112 5.56 -21.02 2.33
C LEU A 112 5.72 -19.48 2.23
N GLY A 113 6.90 -18.91 2.35
CA GLY A 113 7.13 -17.48 2.24
C GLY A 113 6.62 -16.84 0.93
N ARG A 114 6.31 -17.66 -0.09
CA ARG A 114 5.69 -17.19 -1.36
C ARG A 114 4.20 -16.89 -1.22
N VAL A 115 3.52 -17.47 -0.22
CA VAL A 115 2.06 -17.32 -0.03
C VAL A 115 1.68 -15.88 0.33
N VAL A 116 2.57 -15.14 0.98
CA VAL A 116 2.37 -13.72 1.34
C VAL A 116 2.02 -12.84 0.13
N LYS A 117 2.45 -13.20 -1.07
CA LYS A 117 2.16 -12.44 -2.31
C LYS A 117 0.67 -12.42 -2.68
N TYR A 118 -0.14 -13.29 -2.10
CA TYR A 118 -1.58 -13.39 -2.41
C TYR A 118 -2.47 -12.52 -1.51
N ILE A 119 -1.91 -11.88 -0.48
CA ILE A 119 -2.66 -10.93 0.36
C ILE A 119 -2.57 -9.55 -0.29
N SER A 120 -3.73 -8.98 -0.64
CA SER A 120 -3.75 -7.67 -1.28
C SER A 120 -3.43 -6.53 -0.29
N GLY A 121 -2.78 -5.47 -0.79
CA GLY A 121 -2.44 -4.28 0.01
C GLY A 121 -3.65 -3.65 0.73
N PRO A 122 -4.80 -3.42 0.05
CA PRO A 122 -6.00 -2.88 0.69
C PRO A 122 -6.53 -3.72 1.85
N VAL A 123 -6.53 -5.05 1.74
CA VAL A 123 -6.93 -5.94 2.84
C VAL A 123 -6.00 -5.80 4.03
N MET A 124 -4.68 -5.83 3.78
CA MET A 124 -3.69 -5.70 4.83
C MET A 124 -3.75 -4.33 5.51
N GLY A 125 -3.89 -3.24 4.73
CA GLY A 125 -4.02 -1.89 5.27
C GLY A 125 -5.29 -1.72 6.11
N GLY A 126 -6.43 -2.24 5.66
CA GLY A 126 -7.68 -2.25 6.41
C GLY A 126 -7.56 -3.05 7.70
N PHE A 127 -6.98 -4.23 7.64
CA PHE A 127 -6.75 -5.10 8.80
C PHE A 127 -5.84 -4.43 9.84
N ILE A 128 -4.68 -3.91 9.44
CA ILE A 128 -3.73 -3.22 10.34
C ILE A 128 -4.40 -1.99 10.98
N SER A 129 -5.15 -1.21 10.21
CA SER A 129 -5.88 -0.05 10.72
C SER A 129 -6.99 -0.46 11.71
N GLY A 130 -7.71 -1.54 11.42
CA GLY A 130 -8.75 -2.09 12.30
C GLY A 130 -8.18 -2.53 13.65
N VAL A 131 -7.07 -3.26 13.62
CA VAL A 131 -6.36 -3.67 14.85
C VAL A 131 -5.86 -2.46 15.62
N GLY A 132 -5.21 -1.50 14.93
CA GLY A 132 -4.75 -0.27 15.56
C GLY A 132 -5.88 0.51 16.26
N ALA A 133 -7.03 0.63 15.59
CA ALA A 133 -8.22 1.29 16.15
C ALA A 133 -8.80 0.53 17.36
N THR A 134 -8.88 -0.81 17.30
CA THR A 134 -9.31 -1.65 18.41
C THR A 134 -8.44 -1.42 19.64
N ILE A 135 -7.10 -1.42 19.46
CA ILE A 135 -6.18 -1.19 20.59
C ILE A 135 -6.32 0.20 21.15
N ILE A 136 -6.44 1.22 20.31
CA ILE A 136 -6.65 2.60 20.76
C ILE A 136 -7.90 2.63 21.65
N LEU A 137 -9.02 2.06 21.21
CA LEU A 137 -10.26 1.99 22.00
C LEU A 137 -10.07 1.27 23.34
N MET A 138 -9.35 0.13 23.36
CA MET A 138 -9.02 -0.61 24.58
C MET A 138 -8.20 0.22 25.58
N GLN A 139 -7.34 1.10 25.10
CA GLN A 139 -6.39 1.86 25.93
C GLN A 139 -6.94 3.24 26.37
N ILE A 140 -7.97 3.77 25.72
CA ILE A 140 -8.55 5.09 26.05
C ILE A 140 -8.88 5.22 27.55
N PRO A 141 -9.52 4.24 28.24
CA PRO A 141 -9.81 4.36 29.67
C PRO A 141 -8.58 4.62 30.52
N LYS A 142 -7.44 3.99 30.20
CA LYS A 142 -6.19 4.20 30.94
C LYS A 142 -5.64 5.63 30.88
N LEU A 143 -5.98 6.41 29.82
CA LEU A 143 -5.57 7.81 29.73
C LEU A 143 -6.12 8.65 30.88
N PHE A 144 -7.32 8.33 31.32
CA PHE A 144 -8.00 9.07 32.39
C PHE A 144 -8.09 8.32 33.73
N GLY A 145 -7.31 7.23 33.89
CA GLY A 145 -7.20 6.50 35.18
C GLY A 145 -8.11 5.27 35.31
N GLY A 146 -8.92 4.97 34.31
CA GLY A 146 -9.73 3.76 34.23
C GLY A 146 -8.92 2.48 33.94
N ASP A 147 -9.62 1.38 33.70
CA ASP A 147 -9.03 0.08 33.38
C ASP A 147 -9.20 -0.24 31.89
N PRO A 148 -8.31 -1.03 31.26
CA PRO A 148 -8.40 -1.33 29.84
C PRO A 148 -9.61 -2.19 29.51
N GLY A 149 -10.27 -1.90 28.38
CA GLY A 149 -11.34 -2.75 27.85
C GLY A 149 -10.83 -4.00 27.17
N THR A 150 -11.71 -4.97 26.96
CA THR A 150 -11.47 -6.18 26.18
C THR A 150 -12.68 -6.50 25.31
N GLY A 151 -12.47 -7.25 24.22
CA GLY A 151 -13.55 -7.67 23.31
C GLY A 151 -13.63 -6.84 22.03
N GLU A 152 -14.77 -6.95 21.33
CA GLU A 152 -15.05 -6.27 20.07
C GLU A 152 -15.64 -4.86 20.28
N LEU A 153 -15.83 -4.11 19.20
CA LEU A 153 -16.26 -2.70 19.24
C LEU A 153 -17.47 -2.42 20.13
N PRO A 154 -18.57 -3.19 20.11
CA PRO A 154 -19.70 -2.92 20.99
C PRO A 154 -19.37 -3.06 22.48
N ALA A 155 -18.61 -4.10 22.84
CA ALA A 155 -18.16 -4.35 24.21
C ALA A 155 -17.19 -3.27 24.67
N LEU A 156 -16.26 -2.83 23.81
CA LEU A 156 -15.31 -1.76 24.10
C LEU A 156 -15.99 -0.42 24.30
N LEU A 157 -17.02 -0.09 23.52
CA LEU A 157 -17.77 1.15 23.69
C LEU A 157 -18.58 1.13 24.99
N LEU A 158 -19.23 0.01 25.31
CA LEU A 158 -19.95 -0.14 26.59
C LEU A 158 -18.98 -0.06 27.79
N HIS A 159 -17.83 -0.71 27.70
CA HIS A 159 -16.79 -0.64 28.72
C HIS A 159 -16.29 0.81 28.91
N LEU A 160 -16.02 1.50 27.80
CA LEU A 160 -15.57 2.91 27.84
C LEU A 160 -16.59 3.81 28.56
N ILE A 161 -17.89 3.63 28.27
CA ILE A 161 -18.97 4.36 28.95
C ILE A 161 -19.00 4.02 30.45
N GLY A 162 -18.82 2.73 30.79
CA GLY A 162 -18.77 2.26 32.19
C GLY A 162 -17.57 2.78 32.99
N GLU A 163 -16.46 3.10 32.31
CA GLU A 163 -15.24 3.63 32.93
C GLU A 163 -15.25 5.17 33.10
N LEU A 164 -16.18 5.89 32.42
CA LEU A 164 -16.28 7.35 32.53
C LEU A 164 -16.41 7.87 33.98
N PRO A 165 -17.14 7.19 34.93
CA PRO A 165 -17.19 7.65 36.31
C PRO A 165 -15.84 7.64 37.05
N LYS A 166 -14.85 6.85 36.56
CA LYS A 166 -13.50 6.80 37.11
C LYS A 166 -12.58 7.90 36.54
N PHE A 167 -13.14 8.89 35.86
CA PHE A 167 -12.37 9.96 35.22
C PHE A 167 -11.57 10.75 36.22
N HIS A 168 -10.24 10.72 36.10
CA HIS A 168 -9.31 11.45 36.92
C HIS A 168 -8.64 12.59 36.12
N PRO A 169 -8.88 13.86 36.41
CA PRO A 169 -8.44 14.99 35.61
C PRO A 169 -6.92 15.07 35.40
N LEU A 170 -6.12 14.79 36.42
CA LEU A 170 -4.66 14.83 36.33
C LEU A 170 -4.15 13.71 35.44
N SER A 171 -4.71 12.49 35.54
CA SER A 171 -4.38 11.37 34.66
C SER A 171 -4.72 11.70 33.19
N ALA A 172 -5.91 12.29 32.95
CA ALA A 172 -6.33 12.71 31.63
C ALA A 172 -5.40 13.80 31.04
N CYS A 173 -5.01 14.77 31.86
CA CYS A 173 -4.08 15.83 31.46
C CYS A 173 -2.70 15.23 31.04
N LEU A 174 -2.15 14.33 31.85
CA LEU A 174 -0.88 13.66 31.56
C LEU A 174 -0.97 12.77 30.33
N GLY A 175 -2.03 11.97 30.19
CA GLY A 175 -2.22 11.04 29.10
C GLY A 175 -2.49 11.75 27.78
N LEU A 176 -3.52 12.63 27.72
CA LEU A 176 -3.85 13.38 26.51
C LEU A 176 -2.77 14.39 26.14
N GLY A 177 -2.14 15.04 27.14
CA GLY A 177 -1.00 15.92 26.94
C GLY A 177 0.15 15.19 26.27
N THR A 178 0.45 13.96 26.69
CA THR A 178 1.48 13.11 26.06
C THR A 178 1.13 12.80 24.59
N VAL A 179 -0.11 12.40 24.29
CA VAL A 179 -0.55 12.15 22.90
C VAL A 179 -0.39 13.41 22.07
N LEU A 180 -0.88 14.55 22.57
CA LEU A 180 -0.85 15.82 21.83
C LEU A 180 0.59 16.28 21.54
N ILE A 181 1.46 16.25 22.56
CA ILE A 181 2.86 16.66 22.42
C ILE A 181 3.58 15.78 21.39
N ILE A 182 3.38 14.45 21.42
CA ILE A 182 4.02 13.55 20.46
C ILE A 182 3.48 13.79 19.04
N GLN A 183 2.16 13.96 18.86
CA GLN A 183 1.57 14.15 17.52
C GLN A 183 1.95 15.49 16.90
N LEU A 184 1.97 16.57 17.68
CA LEU A 184 2.41 17.90 17.23
C LEU A 184 3.93 17.90 16.98
N GLY A 185 4.70 17.31 17.87
CA GLY A 185 6.14 17.30 17.79
C GLY A 185 6.68 16.44 16.63
N ARG A 186 5.96 15.38 16.21
CA ARG A 186 6.31 14.62 14.98
C ARG A 186 6.33 15.52 13.75
N LYS A 187 5.47 16.53 13.69
CA LYS A 187 5.44 17.48 12.55
C LYS A 187 6.52 18.55 12.68
N ALA A 188 6.75 19.06 13.88
CA ALA A 188 7.67 20.17 14.12
C ALA A 188 9.15 19.73 14.21
N ALA A 189 9.41 18.57 14.80
CA ALA A 189 10.76 18.09 15.09
C ALA A 189 10.85 16.55 14.95
N PRO A 190 10.76 16.00 13.74
CA PRO A 190 10.66 14.55 13.50
C PRO A 190 11.88 13.74 13.97
N LYS A 191 13.03 14.40 14.13
CA LYS A 191 14.28 13.76 14.58
C LYS A 191 14.40 13.66 16.11
N ILE A 192 13.55 14.34 16.88
CA ILE A 192 13.62 14.31 18.34
C ILE A 192 12.80 13.13 18.87
N PRO A 193 13.36 12.22 19.67
CA PRO A 193 12.65 11.09 20.26
C PRO A 193 11.77 11.53 21.44
N LEU A 194 10.68 12.26 21.13
CA LEU A 194 9.79 12.87 22.12
C LEU A 194 9.20 11.86 23.11
N SER A 195 8.92 10.63 22.68
CA SER A 195 8.43 9.55 23.55
C SER A 195 9.41 9.23 24.68
N VAL A 196 10.72 9.26 24.41
CA VAL A 196 11.76 9.03 25.42
C VAL A 196 11.87 10.23 26.36
N ILE A 197 11.85 11.45 25.81
CA ILE A 197 11.93 12.68 26.59
C ILE A 197 10.75 12.77 27.55
N LEU A 198 9.52 12.54 27.08
CA LEU A 198 8.33 12.57 27.91
C LEU A 198 8.32 11.46 28.95
N LEU A 199 8.87 10.28 28.60
CA LEU A 199 9.06 9.20 29.56
C LEU A 199 9.97 9.63 30.71
N LEU A 200 11.17 10.13 30.41
CA LEU A 200 12.13 10.58 31.43
C LEU A 200 11.59 11.74 32.26
N LEU A 201 10.92 12.69 31.59
CA LEU A 201 10.28 13.81 32.26
C LEU A 201 9.15 13.34 33.20
N SER A 202 8.36 12.35 32.81
CA SER A 202 7.29 11.81 33.65
C SER A 202 7.81 11.04 34.85
N VAL A 203 8.93 10.31 34.71
CA VAL A 203 9.62 9.66 35.84
C VAL A 203 10.19 10.69 36.79
N LEU A 204 10.83 11.76 36.27
CA LEU A 204 11.32 12.86 37.10
C LEU A 204 10.18 13.55 37.82
N LEU A 205 9.05 13.79 37.16
CA LEU A 205 7.86 14.39 37.78
C LEU A 205 7.31 13.52 38.93
N ALA A 206 7.26 12.19 38.73
CA ALA A 206 6.82 11.24 39.75
C ALA A 206 7.81 11.10 40.92
N ALA A 207 9.10 11.35 40.68
CA ALA A 207 10.11 11.39 41.75
C ALA A 207 10.03 12.68 42.57
N LEU A 208 9.60 13.81 41.98
CA LEU A 208 9.50 15.12 42.67
C LEU A 208 8.13 15.36 43.31
N LEU A 209 7.08 14.78 42.72
CA LEU A 209 5.69 14.95 43.18
C LEU A 209 5.09 13.61 43.60
N PRO A 210 4.28 13.56 44.67
CA PRO A 210 3.63 12.34 45.13
C PRO A 210 2.43 11.97 44.22
N LEU A 211 2.66 11.66 42.95
CA LEU A 211 1.62 11.43 41.94
C LEU A 211 0.65 10.32 42.32
N GLU A 212 1.14 9.29 43.04
CA GLU A 212 0.31 8.18 43.49
C GLU A 212 -0.73 8.64 44.53
N SER A 213 -0.31 9.46 45.49
CA SER A 213 -1.25 10.05 46.49
C SER A 213 -2.20 11.08 45.86
N MET A 214 -1.85 11.64 44.70
CA MET A 214 -2.71 12.50 43.89
C MET A 214 -3.66 11.70 42.97
N GLY A 215 -3.70 10.35 43.07
CA GLY A 215 -4.63 9.50 42.36
C GLY A 215 -4.16 9.04 40.97
N VAL A 216 -2.90 9.31 40.58
CA VAL A 216 -2.33 8.81 39.29
C VAL A 216 -1.78 7.41 39.51
N LYS A 217 -2.26 6.45 38.72
CA LYS A 217 -1.73 5.08 38.74
C LYS A 217 -0.29 5.06 38.20
N LEU A 218 0.63 4.49 38.99
CA LEU A 218 2.00 4.17 38.56
C LEU A 218 2.12 2.74 38.14
N LEU A 219 3.22 2.38 37.46
CA LEU A 219 3.51 0.98 37.16
C LEU A 219 3.80 0.17 38.42
N PRO A 220 3.29 -1.06 38.51
CA PRO A 220 3.60 -1.92 39.65
C PRO A 220 5.10 -2.20 39.76
N ALA A 221 5.55 -2.37 40.99
CA ALA A 221 6.95 -2.72 41.28
C ALA A 221 7.35 -3.99 40.54
N THR A 222 8.46 -3.94 39.84
CA THR A 222 9.02 -5.07 39.11
C THR A 222 10.41 -5.38 39.64
N GLU A 223 10.71 -6.67 39.82
CA GLU A 223 12.05 -7.11 40.22
C GLU A 223 13.08 -6.74 39.15
N ALA A 224 14.19 -6.17 39.55
CA ALA A 224 15.33 -5.93 38.67
C ALA A 224 16.01 -7.26 38.33
N GLY A 225 16.49 -7.38 37.10
CA GLY A 225 17.32 -8.51 36.72
C GLY A 225 17.07 -9.04 35.32
N LEU A 226 17.91 -10.00 34.96
CA LEU A 226 17.83 -10.70 33.69
C LEU A 226 16.58 -11.59 33.60
N PRO A 227 16.03 -11.80 32.40
CA PRO A 227 14.95 -12.75 32.21
C PRO A 227 15.40 -14.15 32.65
N ARG A 228 14.59 -14.76 33.52
CA ARG A 228 14.77 -16.20 33.83
C ARG A 228 14.28 -16.98 32.63
N LEU A 229 15.11 -17.92 32.17
CA LEU A 229 14.67 -18.83 31.10
C LEU A 229 13.62 -19.78 31.70
N ILE A 230 12.45 -19.79 31.12
CA ILE A 230 11.34 -20.64 31.53
C ILE A 230 11.07 -21.70 30.46
N MET A 231 10.60 -22.85 30.89
CA MET A 231 9.99 -23.80 29.97
C MET A 231 8.50 -23.57 29.90
N PRO A 232 7.96 -23.24 28.69
CA PRO A 232 6.53 -23.06 28.51
C PRO A 232 5.73 -24.27 28.99
N LYS A 233 4.74 -24.06 29.85
CA LYS A 233 3.92 -25.12 30.45
C LYS A 233 2.92 -25.66 29.44
N ILE A 234 3.34 -26.56 28.53
CA ILE A 234 2.51 -27.13 27.47
C ILE A 234 1.24 -27.81 28.02
N ALA A 235 1.28 -28.28 29.24
CA ALA A 235 0.12 -28.89 29.91
C ALA A 235 -1.08 -27.93 30.04
N LEU A 236 -0.85 -26.61 30.06
CA LEU A 236 -1.93 -25.60 30.10
C LEU A 236 -2.75 -25.54 28.80
N VAL A 237 -2.26 -26.10 27.72
CA VAL A 237 -2.97 -26.21 26.44
C VAL A 237 -4.05 -27.29 26.47
N ALA A 238 -3.98 -28.25 27.41
CA ALA A 238 -4.99 -29.28 27.56
C ALA A 238 -6.39 -28.65 27.78
N GLY A 239 -7.34 -29.01 26.95
CA GLY A 239 -8.69 -28.43 26.93
C GLY A 239 -8.86 -27.13 26.12
N ARG A 240 -7.75 -26.44 25.71
CA ARG A 240 -7.77 -25.21 24.91
C ARG A 240 -6.92 -25.33 23.64
N LEU A 241 -6.55 -26.54 23.25
CA LEU A 241 -5.61 -26.80 22.14
C LEU A 241 -6.06 -26.14 20.84
N GLY A 242 -7.34 -26.28 20.48
CA GLY A 242 -7.89 -25.68 19.26
C GLY A 242 -7.72 -24.17 19.21
N ALA A 243 -8.05 -23.47 20.30
CA ALA A 243 -7.92 -22.02 20.40
C ALA A 243 -6.45 -21.55 20.34
N CYS A 244 -5.54 -22.24 21.03
CA CYS A 244 -4.11 -21.94 21.01
C CYS A 244 -3.48 -22.16 19.64
N VAL A 245 -3.82 -23.28 18.96
CA VAL A 245 -3.35 -23.58 17.60
C VAL A 245 -3.88 -22.56 16.62
N THR A 246 -5.16 -22.22 16.67
CA THR A 246 -5.77 -21.23 15.79
C THR A 246 -5.16 -19.83 16.02
N CYS A 247 -5.03 -19.40 17.29
CA CYS A 247 -4.40 -18.12 17.63
C CYS A 247 -2.95 -18.07 17.11
N SER A 248 -2.12 -19.07 17.46
CA SER A 248 -0.71 -19.10 17.07
C SER A 248 -0.51 -19.15 15.56
N LEU A 249 -1.33 -19.93 14.84
CA LEU A 249 -1.28 -19.98 13.36
C LEU A 249 -1.66 -18.62 12.75
N THR A 250 -2.71 -17.99 13.27
CA THR A 250 -3.14 -16.69 12.79
C THR A 250 -2.08 -15.62 13.04
N VAL A 251 -1.49 -15.60 14.25
CA VAL A 251 -0.35 -14.72 14.59
C VAL A 251 0.81 -14.97 13.63
N ALA A 252 1.20 -16.23 13.43
CA ALA A 252 2.32 -16.58 12.54
C ALA A 252 2.09 -16.10 11.09
N LEU A 253 0.88 -16.29 10.55
CA LEU A 253 0.52 -15.84 9.20
C LEU A 253 0.55 -14.31 9.07
N VAL A 254 0.00 -13.60 10.04
CA VAL A 254 -0.03 -12.13 10.04
C VAL A 254 1.37 -11.55 10.20
N VAL A 255 2.14 -12.04 11.16
CA VAL A 255 3.54 -11.64 11.36
C VAL A 255 4.36 -11.92 10.09
N MET A 256 4.24 -13.10 9.49
CA MET A 256 4.93 -13.44 8.25
C MET A 256 4.55 -12.47 7.12
N ALA A 257 3.27 -12.20 6.93
CA ALA A 257 2.80 -11.33 5.87
C ALA A 257 3.30 -9.89 6.01
N GLN A 258 3.13 -9.32 7.21
CA GLN A 258 3.51 -7.94 7.50
C GLN A 258 5.02 -7.73 7.40
N THR A 259 5.77 -8.65 8.00
CA THR A 259 7.22 -8.49 8.12
C THR A 259 7.97 -8.75 6.81
N LEU A 260 7.59 -9.79 6.06
CA LEU A 260 8.21 -10.05 4.76
C LEU A 260 7.90 -8.93 3.75
N LEU A 261 6.68 -8.36 3.80
CA LEU A 261 6.34 -7.20 2.95
C LEU A 261 7.20 -5.99 3.33
N ALA A 262 7.28 -5.66 4.61
CA ALA A 262 8.05 -4.52 5.08
C ALA A 262 9.56 -4.70 4.85
N SER A 263 10.12 -5.86 5.16
CA SER A 263 11.54 -6.16 4.89
C SER A 263 11.87 -6.06 3.40
N ASN A 264 10.95 -6.53 2.54
CA ASN A 264 11.12 -6.45 1.09
C ASN A 264 11.09 -5.00 0.58
N ASN A 265 10.23 -4.13 1.18
CA ASN A 265 10.21 -2.70 0.84
C ASN A 265 11.55 -2.02 1.17
N TYR A 266 12.16 -2.33 2.33
CA TYR A 266 13.50 -1.84 2.67
C TYR A 266 14.57 -2.42 1.74
N ALA A 267 14.50 -3.71 1.41
CA ALA A 267 15.43 -4.34 0.48
C ALA A 267 15.35 -3.67 -0.91
N MET A 268 14.16 -3.38 -1.42
CA MET A 268 13.99 -2.64 -2.68
C MET A 268 14.55 -1.21 -2.59
N LYS A 269 14.26 -0.48 -1.50
CA LYS A 269 14.76 0.89 -1.28
C LYS A 269 16.28 0.96 -1.33
N TYR A 270 16.96 -0.05 -0.79
CA TYR A 270 18.43 -0.06 -0.68
C TYR A 270 19.14 -0.99 -1.67
N ARG A 271 18.37 -1.60 -2.60
CA ARG A 271 18.86 -2.56 -3.59
C ARG A 271 19.55 -3.77 -2.93
N ASP A 272 19.09 -4.16 -1.76
CA ASP A 272 19.55 -5.36 -1.05
C ASP A 272 18.79 -6.59 -1.51
N THR A 273 19.40 -7.77 -1.36
CA THR A 273 18.73 -9.05 -1.64
C THR A 273 18.20 -9.66 -0.34
N LEU A 274 16.89 -9.90 -0.28
CA LEU A 274 16.24 -10.55 0.85
C LEU A 274 16.08 -12.05 0.59
N ASP A 275 16.66 -12.87 1.45
CA ASP A 275 16.41 -14.32 1.46
C ASP A 275 15.23 -14.63 2.36
N THR A 276 14.06 -14.81 1.77
CA THR A 276 12.80 -15.13 2.47
C THR A 276 12.92 -16.36 3.36
N ARG A 277 13.67 -17.38 2.92
CA ARG A 277 13.86 -18.61 3.71
C ARG A 277 14.66 -18.33 4.98
N ARG A 278 15.69 -17.53 4.87
CA ARG A 278 16.51 -17.12 6.01
C ARG A 278 15.74 -16.23 6.97
N GLU A 279 14.87 -15.33 6.46
CA GLU A 279 13.97 -14.53 7.29
C GLU A 279 13.03 -15.41 8.13
N LEU A 280 12.38 -16.42 7.53
CA LEU A 280 11.50 -17.33 8.27
C LEU A 280 12.24 -18.06 9.39
N LEU A 281 13.50 -18.47 9.17
CA LEU A 281 14.31 -19.07 10.20
C LEU A 281 14.70 -18.08 11.31
N ALA A 282 14.99 -16.84 10.95
CA ALA A 282 15.29 -15.78 11.91
C ALA A 282 14.09 -15.45 12.80
N TYR A 283 12.87 -15.41 12.22
CA TYR A 283 11.63 -15.27 12.99
C TYR A 283 11.38 -16.47 13.89
N ALA A 284 11.55 -17.70 13.38
CA ALA A 284 11.42 -18.89 14.21
C ALA A 284 12.32 -18.82 15.46
N ALA A 285 13.59 -18.46 15.29
CA ALA A 285 14.52 -18.31 16.39
C ALA A 285 14.11 -17.20 17.37
N ALA A 286 13.65 -16.05 16.84
CA ALA A 286 13.16 -14.95 17.67
C ALA A 286 11.95 -15.36 18.53
N GLU A 287 10.98 -16.07 17.93
CA GLU A 287 9.78 -16.54 18.62
C GLU A 287 10.08 -17.60 19.70
N LEU A 288 11.00 -18.52 19.39
CA LEU A 288 11.47 -19.50 20.39
C LEU A 288 12.18 -18.82 21.55
N CYS A 289 12.98 -17.77 21.29
CA CYS A 289 13.57 -16.96 22.33
C CYS A 289 12.51 -16.17 23.12
N ALA A 290 11.46 -15.65 22.47
CA ALA A 290 10.35 -14.96 23.14
C ALA A 290 9.62 -15.92 24.09
N ALA A 291 9.34 -17.14 23.66
CA ALA A 291 8.78 -18.20 24.50
C ALA A 291 9.66 -18.52 25.70
N ALA A 292 10.98 -18.65 25.49
CA ALA A 292 11.94 -18.98 26.53
C ALA A 292 12.08 -17.89 27.61
N VAL A 293 11.88 -16.62 27.27
CA VAL A 293 11.88 -15.51 28.24
C VAL A 293 10.49 -15.17 28.77
N GLY A 294 9.48 -15.96 28.44
CA GLY A 294 8.11 -15.75 28.93
C GLY A 294 7.34 -14.64 28.25
N CYS A 295 7.80 -14.14 27.11
CA CYS A 295 7.18 -13.03 26.40
C CYS A 295 6.12 -13.50 25.38
N CYS A 296 5.25 -12.56 24.97
CA CYS A 296 4.35 -12.74 23.83
C CYS A 296 5.14 -12.82 22.51
N PRO A 297 4.51 -13.32 21.43
CA PRO A 297 5.14 -13.37 20.11
C PRO A 297 5.64 -11.99 19.66
N VAL A 298 6.78 -11.98 18.97
CA VAL A 298 7.44 -10.77 18.48
C VAL A 298 7.12 -10.53 17.01
N ASN A 299 7.28 -9.29 16.55
CA ASN A 299 6.99 -8.90 15.18
C ASN A 299 8.08 -7.97 14.64
N GLY A 300 8.19 -7.90 13.33
CA GLY A 300 8.97 -6.87 12.67
C GLY A 300 8.29 -5.51 12.73
N SER A 301 8.95 -4.54 13.32
CA SER A 301 8.39 -3.21 13.54
C SER A 301 8.77 -2.23 12.44
N VAL A 302 7.78 -1.85 11.63
CA VAL A 302 7.97 -0.85 10.56
C VAL A 302 8.33 0.52 11.15
N SER A 303 7.73 0.90 12.28
CA SER A 303 7.98 2.21 12.91
C SER A 303 9.40 2.30 13.49
N ARG A 304 9.89 1.24 14.14
CA ARG A 304 11.27 1.18 14.66
C ARG A 304 12.29 1.10 13.53
N ALA A 305 12.01 0.32 12.49
CA ALA A 305 12.85 0.25 11.29
C ALA A 305 12.89 1.60 10.55
N GLY A 306 11.75 2.32 10.47
CA GLY A 306 11.69 3.67 9.91
C GLY A 306 12.47 4.68 10.74
N LEU A 307 12.42 4.58 12.06
CA LEU A 307 13.24 5.41 12.94
C LEU A 307 14.74 5.12 12.75
N ALA A 308 15.15 3.86 12.72
CA ALA A 308 16.53 3.47 12.45
C ALA A 308 17.02 3.99 11.10
N ASP A 309 16.16 3.95 10.09
CA ASP A 309 16.43 4.46 8.75
C ASP A 309 16.67 5.98 8.74
N GLN A 310 15.89 6.78 9.49
CA GLN A 310 16.09 8.23 9.67
C GLN A 310 17.47 8.59 10.25
N TYR A 311 18.04 7.70 11.06
CA TYR A 311 19.41 7.86 11.61
C TYR A 311 20.48 7.21 10.74
N GLY A 312 20.14 6.76 9.53
CA GLY A 312 21.10 6.25 8.55
C GLY A 312 21.61 4.83 8.84
N CYS A 313 20.85 4.01 9.56
CA CYS A 313 21.21 2.63 9.85
C CYS A 313 21.43 1.80 8.58
N ARG A 314 22.49 0.97 8.59
CA ARG A 314 22.87 0.11 7.45
C ARG A 314 23.26 -1.32 7.85
N SER A 315 23.18 -1.68 9.12
CA SER A 315 23.51 -3.02 9.58
C SER A 315 22.74 -3.43 10.85
N GLN A 316 22.69 -4.73 11.13
CA GLN A 316 22.12 -5.29 12.36
C GLN A 316 22.92 -4.96 13.62
N LEU A 317 24.05 -4.23 13.53
CA LEU A 317 24.73 -3.66 14.69
C LEU A 317 23.79 -2.79 15.53
N MET A 318 22.88 -2.07 14.87
CA MET A 318 21.81 -1.32 15.52
C MET A 318 20.96 -2.20 16.45
N SER A 319 20.51 -3.38 16.02
CA SER A 319 19.72 -4.31 16.85
C SER A 319 20.53 -4.84 18.04
N ILE A 320 21.81 -5.09 17.86
CA ILE A 320 22.72 -5.51 18.95
C ILE A 320 22.84 -4.40 19.98
N VAL A 321 23.06 -3.15 19.52
CA VAL A 321 23.15 -1.98 20.41
C VAL A 321 21.80 -1.73 21.11
N ALA A 322 20.68 -1.84 20.41
CA ALA A 322 19.35 -1.72 21.03
C ALA A 322 19.14 -2.77 22.14
N SER A 323 19.55 -4.03 21.90
CA SER A 323 19.52 -5.08 22.93
C SER A 323 20.44 -4.77 24.11
N ALA A 324 21.62 -4.20 23.87
CA ALA A 324 22.53 -3.75 24.93
C ALA A 324 21.90 -2.63 25.80
N VAL A 325 21.21 -1.68 25.18
CA VAL A 325 20.44 -0.65 25.90
C VAL A 325 19.36 -1.29 26.77
N MET A 326 18.61 -2.28 26.24
CA MET A 326 17.62 -3.02 27.02
C MET A 326 18.23 -3.77 28.21
N LEU A 327 19.40 -4.37 27.99
CA LEU A 327 20.13 -5.05 29.05
C LEU A 327 20.52 -4.07 30.18
N LEU A 328 21.05 -2.89 29.85
CA LEU A 328 21.40 -1.88 30.81
C LEU A 328 20.17 -1.40 31.61
N VAL A 329 19.03 -1.22 30.93
CA VAL A 329 17.78 -0.81 31.60
C VAL A 329 17.27 -1.93 32.54
N LEU A 330 17.34 -3.19 32.16
CA LEU A 330 16.96 -4.31 33.01
C LEU A 330 17.85 -4.45 34.24
N LEU A 331 19.14 -4.15 34.14
CA LEU A 331 20.10 -4.27 35.25
C LEU A 331 20.05 -3.06 36.19
N PHE A 332 19.91 -1.85 35.67
CA PHE A 332 20.08 -0.62 36.42
C PHE A 332 18.85 0.32 36.41
N GLY A 333 18.01 0.23 35.38
CA GLY A 333 16.89 1.14 35.16
C GLY A 333 15.56 0.70 35.79
N THR A 334 15.44 -0.55 36.23
CA THR A 334 14.17 -1.11 36.70
C THR A 334 13.55 -0.33 37.86
N PRO A 335 14.31 0.19 38.86
CA PRO A 335 13.74 1.03 39.93
C PRO A 335 13.11 2.31 39.41
N LEU A 336 13.60 2.87 38.30
CA LEU A 336 13.04 4.07 37.66
C LEU A 336 11.72 3.76 36.95
N LEU A 337 11.52 2.53 36.46
CA LEU A 337 10.32 2.13 35.75
C LEU A 337 9.08 2.12 36.65
N GLN A 338 9.25 1.85 37.96
CA GLN A 338 8.15 1.89 38.96
C GLN A 338 7.55 3.28 39.14
N LEU A 339 8.35 4.31 38.88
CA LEU A 339 7.90 5.73 38.95
C LEU A 339 7.16 6.17 37.67
N MET A 340 6.97 5.30 36.70
CA MET A 340 6.36 5.66 35.42
C MET A 340 4.83 5.74 35.54
N PRO A 341 4.21 6.92 35.26
CA PRO A 341 2.77 7.06 35.26
C PRO A 341 2.11 6.29 34.12
N VAL A 342 1.15 5.43 34.44
CA VAL A 342 0.39 4.63 33.47
C VAL A 342 -0.26 5.49 32.37
N PRO A 343 -0.87 6.67 32.66
CA PRO A 343 -1.43 7.54 31.61
C PRO A 343 -0.41 8.01 30.58
N VAL A 344 0.82 8.34 31.00
CA VAL A 344 1.91 8.76 30.08
C VAL A 344 2.35 7.61 29.18
N LEU A 345 2.58 6.42 29.77
CA LEU A 345 2.90 5.22 29.00
C LEU A 345 1.81 4.91 27.96
N THR A 346 0.55 4.99 28.39
CA THR A 346 -0.61 4.77 27.50
C THR A 346 -0.66 5.82 26.38
N GLY A 347 -0.39 7.09 26.70
CA GLY A 347 -0.31 8.16 25.68
C GLY A 347 0.78 7.91 24.64
N ILE A 348 1.94 7.40 25.06
CA ILE A 348 3.04 7.01 24.15
C ILE A 348 2.58 5.86 23.24
N VAL A 349 1.94 4.82 23.80
CA VAL A 349 1.42 3.67 23.06
C VAL A 349 0.36 4.09 22.05
N ILE A 350 -0.64 4.87 22.44
CA ILE A 350 -1.68 5.38 21.54
C ILE A 350 -1.06 6.22 20.42
N SER A 351 -0.08 7.07 20.74
CA SER A 351 0.62 7.87 19.72
C SER A 351 1.35 7.00 18.69
N ALA A 352 1.94 5.89 19.13
CA ALA A 352 2.56 4.92 18.22
C ALA A 352 1.52 4.24 17.33
N LEU A 353 0.36 3.85 17.89
CA LEU A 353 -0.74 3.20 17.19
C LEU A 353 -1.42 4.09 16.15
N ILE A 354 -1.59 5.38 16.44
CA ILE A 354 -2.08 6.36 15.44
C ILE A 354 -1.18 6.37 14.20
N GLY A 355 0.13 6.15 14.37
CA GLY A 355 1.09 6.07 13.27
C GLY A 355 0.98 4.79 12.41
N ILE A 356 0.29 3.76 12.91
CA ILE A 356 0.07 2.49 12.19
C ILE A 356 -1.20 2.55 11.34
N LEU A 357 -2.12 3.47 11.64
CA LEU A 357 -3.36 3.63 10.86
C LEU A 357 -3.03 4.05 9.43
N GLU A 358 -3.39 3.22 8.47
CA GLU A 358 -3.14 3.41 7.03
C GLU A 358 -4.11 4.44 6.40
N ILE A 359 -4.29 5.60 7.07
CA ILE A 359 -5.14 6.70 6.60
C ILE A 359 -4.71 7.22 5.21
N PRO A 360 -3.40 7.38 4.92
CA PRO A 360 -2.96 7.79 3.59
C PRO A 360 -3.37 6.79 2.50
N MET A 361 -3.27 5.48 2.79
CA MET A 361 -3.72 4.41 1.90
C MET A 361 -5.23 4.50 1.67
N ALA A 362 -6.03 4.64 2.73
CA ALA A 362 -7.48 4.78 2.65
C ALA A 362 -7.89 5.96 1.74
N LYS A 363 -7.27 7.13 1.91
CA LYS A 363 -7.50 8.31 1.07
C LYS A 363 -7.13 8.06 -0.39
N LYS A 364 -5.99 7.42 -0.65
CA LYS A 364 -5.54 7.07 -1.99
C LYS A 364 -6.51 6.09 -2.67
N LEU A 365 -6.96 5.06 -1.95
CA LEU A 365 -7.92 4.08 -2.47
C LEU A 365 -9.28 4.72 -2.76
N TYR A 366 -9.78 5.59 -1.88
CA TYR A 366 -11.04 6.32 -2.09
C TYR A 366 -11.00 7.17 -3.38
N ALA A 367 -9.89 7.83 -3.65
CA ALA A 367 -9.72 8.64 -4.84
C ALA A 367 -9.50 7.80 -6.12
N ALA A 368 -8.74 6.69 -6.03
CA ALA A 368 -8.30 5.93 -7.19
C ALA A 368 -9.23 4.75 -7.55
N ASN A 369 -9.72 4.02 -6.56
CA ASN A 369 -10.51 2.79 -6.79
C ASN A 369 -11.46 2.51 -5.64
N LYS A 370 -12.74 2.84 -5.85
CA LYS A 370 -13.79 2.64 -4.84
C LYS A 370 -13.99 1.18 -4.43
N GLN A 371 -13.75 0.22 -5.34
CA GLN A 371 -13.88 -1.21 -5.01
C GLN A 371 -12.79 -1.65 -4.01
N GLU A 372 -11.54 -1.26 -4.25
CA GLU A 372 -10.45 -1.54 -3.33
C GLU A 372 -10.61 -0.80 -2.00
N PHE A 373 -11.18 0.41 -2.02
CA PHE A 373 -11.55 1.13 -0.80
C PHE A 373 -12.62 0.39 0.01
N MET A 374 -13.64 -0.18 -0.64
CA MET A 374 -14.66 -1.00 0.04
C MET A 374 -14.06 -2.26 0.67
N ILE A 375 -13.10 -2.90 0.00
CA ILE A 375 -12.35 -4.04 0.55
C ILE A 375 -11.55 -3.62 1.78
N PHE A 376 -10.88 -2.47 1.73
CA PHE A 376 -10.19 -1.88 2.89
C PHE A 376 -11.14 -1.66 4.06
N LEU A 377 -12.30 -1.03 3.82
CA LEU A 377 -13.31 -0.79 4.86
C LEU A 377 -13.88 -2.08 5.44
N ALA A 378 -14.18 -3.06 4.59
CA ALA A 378 -14.69 -4.35 5.04
C ALA A 378 -13.67 -5.10 5.92
N ALA A 379 -12.38 -5.05 5.57
CA ALA A 379 -11.32 -5.59 6.42
C ALA A 379 -11.19 -4.82 7.75
N PHE A 380 -11.27 -3.48 7.70
CA PHE A 380 -11.22 -2.61 8.88
C PHE A 380 -12.38 -2.91 9.86
N PHE A 381 -13.61 -2.86 9.38
CA PHE A 381 -14.79 -3.14 10.21
C PHE A 381 -14.89 -4.62 10.58
N GLY A 382 -14.40 -5.52 9.73
CA GLY A 382 -14.30 -6.94 10.04
C GLY A 382 -13.49 -7.19 11.32
N VAL A 383 -12.36 -6.49 11.49
CA VAL A 383 -11.57 -6.55 12.73
C VAL A 383 -12.33 -5.97 13.92
N LEU A 384 -12.93 -4.81 13.77
CA LEU A 384 -13.62 -4.10 14.84
C LEU A 384 -14.86 -4.85 15.38
N LEU A 385 -15.59 -5.53 14.48
CA LEU A 385 -16.88 -6.15 14.81
C LEU A 385 -16.77 -7.66 15.11
N LEU A 386 -15.83 -8.35 14.45
CA LEU A 386 -15.65 -9.81 14.56
C LEU A 386 -14.35 -10.20 15.28
N GLY A 387 -13.65 -9.20 15.80
CA GLY A 387 -12.34 -9.39 16.41
C GLY A 387 -11.22 -9.62 15.40
N THR A 388 -9.97 -9.65 15.90
CA THR A 388 -8.77 -9.75 15.06
C THR A 388 -8.73 -11.02 14.21
N MET A 389 -9.17 -12.15 14.76
CA MET A 389 -9.19 -13.44 14.04
C MET A 389 -10.27 -13.45 12.95
N GLY A 390 -11.48 -12.96 13.25
CA GLY A 390 -12.56 -12.81 12.29
C GLY A 390 -12.16 -11.85 11.15
N GLY A 391 -11.51 -10.74 11.48
CA GLY A 391 -11.01 -9.77 10.51
C GLY A 391 -10.01 -10.36 9.52
N VAL A 392 -9.07 -11.21 9.97
CA VAL A 392 -8.13 -11.92 9.07
C VAL A 392 -8.88 -12.83 8.09
N ILE A 393 -9.81 -13.63 8.60
CA ILE A 393 -10.60 -14.54 7.76
C ILE A 393 -11.38 -13.76 6.71
N VAL A 394 -12.11 -12.71 7.11
CA VAL A 394 -12.85 -11.84 6.20
C VAL A 394 -11.90 -11.19 5.18
N GLY A 395 -10.76 -10.69 5.62
CA GLY A 395 -9.77 -10.09 4.75
C GLY A 395 -9.23 -11.04 3.68
N VAL A 396 -8.89 -12.27 4.06
CA VAL A 396 -8.41 -13.31 3.13
C VAL A 396 -9.50 -13.69 2.14
N LEU A 397 -10.74 -13.91 2.61
CA LEU A 397 -11.88 -14.22 1.74
C LEU A 397 -12.16 -13.10 0.75
N LEU A 398 -12.15 -11.84 1.19
CA LEU A 398 -12.34 -10.68 0.32
C LEU A 398 -11.20 -10.52 -0.70
N SER A 399 -9.97 -10.79 -0.31
CA SER A 399 -8.83 -10.76 -1.24
C SER A 399 -9.00 -11.82 -2.34
N PHE A 400 -9.38 -13.03 -1.95
CA PHE A 400 -9.66 -14.11 -2.90
C PHE A 400 -10.83 -13.75 -3.82
N PHE A 401 -11.94 -13.26 -3.24
CA PHE A 401 -13.12 -12.82 -4.00
C PHE A 401 -12.75 -11.72 -5.02
N ALA A 402 -11.94 -10.73 -4.62
CA ALA A 402 -11.49 -9.68 -5.52
C ALA A 402 -10.68 -10.22 -6.72
N VAL A 403 -9.83 -11.22 -6.49
CA VAL A 403 -9.09 -11.90 -7.58
C VAL A 403 -10.05 -12.63 -8.51
N VAL A 404 -11.01 -13.37 -7.96
CA VAL A 404 -12.03 -14.09 -8.75
C VAL A 404 -12.85 -13.12 -9.60
N VAL A 405 -13.35 -12.03 -9.01
CA VAL A 405 -14.14 -11.01 -9.75
C VAL A 405 -13.34 -10.41 -10.89
N ARG A 406 -12.06 -10.08 -10.68
CA ARG A 406 -11.17 -9.56 -11.75
C ARG A 406 -10.94 -10.58 -12.87
N ALA A 407 -10.91 -11.87 -12.55
CA ALA A 407 -10.76 -12.92 -13.55
C ALA A 407 -12.06 -13.13 -14.34
N VAL A 408 -13.23 -13.09 -13.66
CA VAL A 408 -14.54 -13.27 -14.27
C VAL A 408 -14.94 -12.10 -15.16
N VAL A 409 -14.57 -10.88 -14.79
CA VAL A 409 -14.91 -9.64 -15.53
C VAL A 409 -13.63 -8.96 -16.03
N PRO A 410 -12.95 -9.53 -17.04
CA PRO A 410 -11.75 -8.93 -17.60
C PRO A 410 -12.08 -7.68 -18.43
N PRO A 411 -11.10 -6.79 -18.67
CA PRO A 411 -11.25 -5.68 -19.60
C PRO A 411 -11.66 -6.16 -20.99
N ARG A 412 -12.66 -5.52 -21.57
CA ARG A 412 -13.18 -5.84 -22.91
C ARG A 412 -13.66 -4.59 -23.62
N ALA A 413 -13.60 -4.58 -24.95
CA ALA A 413 -13.97 -3.41 -25.74
C ALA A 413 -14.35 -3.80 -27.18
N PHE A 414 -15.33 -3.08 -27.75
CA PHE A 414 -15.53 -3.04 -29.17
C PHE A 414 -14.56 -2.04 -29.80
N LEU A 415 -13.98 -2.44 -30.93
CA LEU A 415 -12.92 -1.70 -31.58
C LEU A 415 -13.36 -1.15 -32.92
N GLY A 416 -12.78 -0.03 -33.31
CA GLY A 416 -12.90 0.57 -34.62
C GLY A 416 -11.54 1.08 -35.10
N VAL A 417 -11.51 1.75 -36.24
CA VAL A 417 -10.33 2.36 -36.83
C VAL A 417 -10.45 3.87 -36.86
N ILE A 418 -9.32 4.57 -36.83
CA ILE A 418 -9.22 6.00 -37.01
C ILE A 418 -8.53 6.22 -38.36
N GLU A 419 -9.14 7.00 -39.25
CA GLU A 419 -8.58 7.30 -40.57
C GLU A 419 -7.17 7.91 -40.44
N GLY A 420 -6.22 7.38 -41.21
CA GLY A 420 -4.83 7.84 -41.18
C GLY A 420 -4.00 7.36 -39.98
N HIS A 421 -4.54 6.51 -39.10
CA HIS A 421 -3.81 5.95 -37.96
C HIS A 421 -3.81 4.43 -38.02
N GLU A 422 -2.66 3.83 -37.79
CA GLU A 422 -2.54 2.38 -37.72
C GLU A 422 -3.17 1.81 -36.45
N GLY A 423 -3.80 0.64 -36.54
CA GLY A 423 -4.30 -0.12 -35.39
C GLY A 423 -5.81 -0.01 -35.16
N TYR A 424 -6.25 -0.66 -34.06
CA TYR A 424 -7.66 -0.74 -33.66
C TYR A 424 -7.87 -0.10 -32.30
N TYR A 425 -8.82 0.83 -32.22
CA TYR A 425 -9.07 1.73 -31.10
C TYR A 425 -10.41 1.41 -30.46
N ASP A 426 -10.48 1.50 -29.12
CA ASP A 426 -11.72 1.32 -28.35
C ASP A 426 -12.72 2.44 -28.71
N LEU A 427 -13.88 2.03 -29.21
CA LEU A 427 -14.96 2.94 -29.65
C LEU A 427 -15.50 3.83 -28.53
N LYS A 428 -15.48 3.34 -27.28
CA LYS A 428 -15.94 4.12 -26.10
C LYS A 428 -14.92 5.16 -25.65
N ARG A 429 -13.63 4.85 -25.79
CA ARG A 429 -12.54 5.72 -25.33
C ARG A 429 -12.08 6.72 -26.38
N ASN A 430 -12.27 6.39 -27.64
CA ASN A 430 -11.79 7.21 -28.75
C ASN A 430 -12.97 7.66 -29.63
N PRO A 431 -13.47 8.89 -29.46
CA PRO A 431 -14.58 9.41 -30.23
C PRO A 431 -14.33 9.50 -31.75
N ALA A 432 -13.03 9.56 -32.17
CA ALA A 432 -12.65 9.55 -33.57
C ALA A 432 -12.68 8.17 -34.21
N ALA A 433 -12.69 7.10 -33.41
CA ALA A 433 -12.74 5.72 -33.92
C ALA A 433 -14.13 5.40 -34.48
N ARG A 434 -14.15 4.75 -35.64
CA ARG A 434 -15.38 4.33 -36.34
C ARG A 434 -15.40 2.82 -36.52
N PRO A 435 -16.56 2.18 -36.36
CA PRO A 435 -16.73 0.76 -36.67
C PRO A 435 -16.49 0.49 -38.17
N ILE A 436 -15.95 -0.68 -38.48
CA ILE A 436 -15.86 -1.18 -39.88
C ILE A 436 -17.22 -1.78 -40.25
N ARG A 437 -17.79 -1.37 -41.38
CA ARG A 437 -19.10 -1.85 -41.85
C ARG A 437 -19.16 -3.37 -41.90
N HIS A 438 -20.29 -3.93 -41.51
CA HIS A 438 -20.60 -5.36 -41.49
C HIS A 438 -19.66 -6.19 -40.61
N THR A 439 -18.82 -5.56 -39.77
CA THR A 439 -17.79 -6.19 -38.94
C THR A 439 -17.91 -5.82 -37.49
N VAL A 440 -18.05 -6.80 -36.63
CA VAL A 440 -17.87 -6.64 -35.18
C VAL A 440 -16.42 -6.96 -34.84
N LEU A 441 -15.65 -5.97 -34.43
CA LEU A 441 -14.30 -6.15 -33.94
C LEU A 441 -14.29 -6.04 -32.41
N TYR A 442 -14.03 -7.15 -31.72
CA TYR A 442 -14.17 -7.27 -30.28
C TYR A 442 -12.85 -7.70 -29.64
N ARG A 443 -12.43 -7.01 -28.58
CA ARG A 443 -11.25 -7.35 -27.78
C ARG A 443 -11.68 -7.90 -26.44
N PHE A 444 -11.12 -9.05 -26.08
CA PHE A 444 -11.25 -9.66 -24.77
C PHE A 444 -9.86 -9.81 -24.16
N SER A 445 -9.62 -9.14 -23.00
CA SER A 445 -8.30 -9.03 -22.39
C SER A 445 -8.20 -9.86 -21.11
N GLY A 446 -8.43 -11.17 -21.23
CA GLY A 446 -8.33 -12.12 -20.13
C GLY A 446 -8.40 -13.55 -20.62
N ASN A 447 -8.03 -14.52 -19.76
CA ASN A 447 -8.20 -15.94 -20.07
C ASN A 447 -9.68 -16.27 -20.21
N LEU A 448 -10.02 -17.15 -21.15
CA LEU A 448 -11.38 -17.65 -21.30
C LEU A 448 -11.56 -18.93 -20.50
N PHE A 449 -12.58 -18.96 -19.65
CA PHE A 449 -12.90 -20.12 -18.82
C PHE A 449 -14.41 -20.16 -18.47
N PHE A 450 -14.82 -21.23 -17.82
CA PHE A 450 -16.24 -21.50 -17.54
C PHE A 450 -17.01 -20.33 -16.92
N ALA A 451 -16.36 -19.47 -16.12
CA ALA A 451 -17.04 -18.39 -15.40
C ALA A 451 -17.19 -17.08 -16.21
N ASN A 452 -16.48 -16.92 -17.35
CA ASN A 452 -16.56 -15.69 -18.15
C ASN A 452 -16.95 -15.90 -19.61
N ILE A 453 -17.05 -17.15 -20.05
CA ILE A 453 -17.38 -17.45 -21.44
C ILE A 453 -18.78 -16.99 -21.85
N ASP A 454 -19.74 -17.01 -20.93
CA ASP A 454 -21.09 -16.49 -21.22
C ASP A 454 -21.05 -14.98 -21.43
N THR A 455 -20.27 -14.25 -20.65
CA THR A 455 -20.05 -12.80 -20.86
C THR A 455 -19.42 -12.52 -22.23
N PHE A 456 -18.44 -13.34 -22.64
CA PHE A 456 -17.82 -13.26 -23.97
C PHE A 456 -18.82 -13.48 -25.10
N ARG A 457 -19.68 -14.49 -24.97
CA ARG A 457 -20.76 -14.81 -25.92
C ARG A 457 -21.78 -13.67 -25.98
N ASP A 458 -22.28 -13.24 -24.83
CA ASP A 458 -23.36 -12.24 -24.72
C ASP A 458 -22.92 -10.87 -25.26
N ASP A 459 -21.66 -10.47 -25.03
CA ASP A 459 -21.09 -9.26 -25.65
C ASP A 459 -21.12 -9.36 -27.17
N ILE A 460 -20.67 -10.49 -27.73
CA ILE A 460 -20.65 -10.70 -29.18
C ILE A 460 -22.08 -10.71 -29.74
N GLU A 461 -22.98 -11.48 -29.13
CA GLU A 461 -24.37 -11.58 -29.59
C GLU A 461 -25.09 -10.21 -29.53
N SER A 462 -24.85 -9.42 -28.49
CA SER A 462 -25.43 -8.08 -28.34
C SER A 462 -24.96 -7.08 -29.39
N ALA A 463 -23.79 -7.30 -29.99
CA ALA A 463 -23.20 -6.42 -30.99
C ALA A 463 -23.58 -6.79 -32.43
N ILE A 464 -24.24 -7.95 -32.64
CA ILE A 464 -24.63 -8.41 -33.98
C ILE A 464 -25.85 -7.62 -34.47
N ARG A 465 -25.76 -7.10 -35.66
CA ARG A 465 -26.81 -6.40 -36.41
C ARG A 465 -27.26 -7.24 -37.61
N PRO A 466 -28.43 -6.96 -38.20
CA PRO A 466 -28.94 -7.68 -39.37
C PRO A 466 -27.99 -7.72 -40.58
N ASP A 467 -27.12 -6.74 -40.69
CA ASP A 467 -26.14 -6.57 -41.76
C ASP A 467 -24.73 -7.08 -41.40
N THR A 468 -24.52 -7.62 -40.20
CA THR A 468 -23.24 -8.15 -39.73
C THR A 468 -22.87 -9.41 -40.55
N ARG A 469 -21.66 -9.46 -41.10
CA ARG A 469 -21.14 -10.60 -41.88
C ARG A 469 -20.01 -11.31 -41.17
N GLN A 470 -19.26 -10.63 -40.34
CA GLN A 470 -18.12 -11.20 -39.60
C GLN A 470 -17.97 -10.62 -38.20
N VAL A 471 -17.49 -11.48 -37.32
CA VAL A 471 -17.03 -11.16 -35.98
C VAL A 471 -15.56 -11.50 -35.88
N ILE A 472 -14.74 -10.53 -35.53
CA ILE A 472 -13.30 -10.68 -35.35
C ILE A 472 -12.94 -10.41 -33.89
N VAL A 473 -12.45 -11.43 -33.21
CA VAL A 473 -12.00 -11.36 -31.82
C VAL A 473 -10.51 -11.07 -31.79
N ASP A 474 -10.14 -9.92 -31.26
CA ASP A 474 -8.75 -9.61 -30.88
C ASP A 474 -8.44 -10.28 -29.53
N GLY A 475 -7.87 -11.48 -29.63
CA GLY A 475 -7.55 -12.33 -28.49
C GLY A 475 -6.13 -12.17 -27.95
N ARG A 476 -5.45 -11.03 -28.19
CA ARG A 476 -4.08 -10.80 -27.68
C ARG A 476 -3.97 -10.90 -26.16
N GLY A 477 -5.06 -10.66 -25.45
CA GLY A 477 -5.16 -10.86 -24.00
C GLY A 477 -5.53 -12.27 -23.57
N ILE A 478 -5.85 -13.18 -24.50
CA ILE A 478 -6.25 -14.56 -24.20
C ILE A 478 -4.99 -15.42 -24.16
N GLY A 479 -4.50 -15.68 -22.94
CA GLY A 479 -3.32 -16.52 -22.71
C GLY A 479 -3.64 -17.99 -22.44
N ASN A 480 -4.90 -18.30 -22.11
CA ASN A 480 -5.35 -19.65 -21.77
C ASN A 480 -6.86 -19.78 -22.06
N ILE A 481 -7.31 -21.00 -22.41
CA ILE A 481 -8.71 -21.36 -22.56
C ILE A 481 -8.95 -22.72 -21.88
N ASP A 482 -10.04 -22.85 -21.10
CA ASP A 482 -10.42 -24.14 -20.54
C ASP A 482 -11.33 -24.94 -21.49
N ILE A 483 -11.59 -26.21 -21.12
CA ILE A 483 -12.39 -27.13 -21.98
C ILE A 483 -13.81 -26.59 -22.21
N THR A 484 -14.46 -26.07 -21.16
CA THR A 484 -15.81 -25.52 -21.24
C THR A 484 -15.89 -24.30 -22.15
N ALA A 485 -14.91 -23.41 -22.04
CA ALA A 485 -14.84 -22.24 -22.91
C ALA A 485 -14.54 -22.63 -24.36
N ALA A 486 -13.66 -23.61 -24.60
CA ALA A 486 -13.36 -24.10 -25.94
C ALA A 486 -14.59 -24.68 -26.63
N GLU A 487 -15.36 -25.51 -25.95
CA GLU A 487 -16.64 -26.06 -26.44
C GLU A 487 -17.68 -24.96 -26.72
N ARG A 488 -17.82 -23.98 -25.81
CA ARG A 488 -18.74 -22.85 -25.98
C ARG A 488 -18.36 -21.93 -27.14
N VAL A 489 -17.05 -21.71 -27.37
CA VAL A 489 -16.57 -20.96 -28.55
C VAL A 489 -16.89 -21.69 -29.82
N LEU A 490 -16.75 -23.02 -29.86
CA LEU A 490 -17.13 -23.83 -31.03
C LEU A 490 -18.64 -23.73 -31.30
N LEU A 491 -19.48 -23.86 -30.27
CA LEU A 491 -20.93 -23.72 -30.41
C LEU A 491 -21.32 -22.30 -30.87
N LEU A 492 -20.65 -21.26 -30.36
CA LEU A 492 -20.87 -19.89 -30.83
C LEU A 492 -20.51 -19.76 -32.33
N GLU A 493 -19.38 -20.30 -32.75
CA GLU A 493 -18.99 -20.30 -34.18
C GLU A 493 -20.04 -21.00 -35.07
N GLU A 494 -20.56 -22.15 -34.63
CA GLU A 494 -21.61 -22.88 -35.34
C GLU A 494 -22.91 -22.09 -35.44
N SER A 495 -23.34 -21.47 -34.34
CA SER A 495 -24.52 -20.60 -34.28
C SER A 495 -24.38 -19.40 -35.24
N LEU A 496 -23.23 -18.72 -35.22
CA LEU A 496 -22.98 -17.57 -36.06
C LEU A 496 -22.90 -17.99 -37.54
N ARG A 497 -22.26 -19.10 -37.82
CA ARG A 497 -22.15 -19.67 -39.17
C ARG A 497 -23.50 -20.05 -39.77
N ALA A 498 -24.39 -20.64 -38.98
CA ALA A 498 -25.76 -20.94 -39.40
C ALA A 498 -26.53 -19.66 -39.82
N ARG A 499 -26.17 -18.50 -39.25
CA ARG A 499 -26.71 -17.17 -39.58
C ARG A 499 -25.91 -16.47 -40.70
N GLY A 500 -24.94 -17.16 -41.35
CA GLY A 500 -24.10 -16.58 -42.40
C GLY A 500 -23.00 -15.65 -41.88
N ILE A 501 -22.72 -15.64 -40.59
CA ILE A 501 -21.72 -14.77 -39.94
C ILE A 501 -20.45 -15.60 -39.70
N ARG A 502 -19.29 -15.07 -40.10
CA ARG A 502 -18.00 -15.74 -39.88
C ARG A 502 -17.37 -15.26 -38.56
N LEU A 503 -16.97 -16.19 -37.69
CA LEU A 503 -16.20 -15.90 -36.50
C LEU A 503 -14.70 -16.10 -36.75
N TYR A 504 -13.89 -15.12 -36.34
CA TYR A 504 -12.43 -15.21 -36.37
C TYR A 504 -11.86 -14.96 -34.98
N LEU A 505 -11.03 -15.90 -34.50
CA LEU A 505 -10.20 -15.73 -33.30
C LEU A 505 -8.80 -15.33 -33.73
N THR A 506 -8.29 -14.21 -33.24
CA THR A 506 -7.01 -13.65 -33.70
C THR A 506 -6.08 -13.27 -32.57
N GLY A 507 -4.78 -13.26 -32.82
CA GLY A 507 -3.78 -12.66 -31.93
C GLY A 507 -3.45 -13.42 -30.65
N HIS A 508 -4.17 -14.47 -30.30
CA HIS A 508 -3.93 -15.26 -29.10
C HIS A 508 -2.59 -16.04 -29.18
N VAL A 509 -2.05 -16.44 -28.03
CA VAL A 509 -0.79 -17.19 -27.96
C VAL A 509 -0.90 -18.60 -28.45
N GLY A 510 0.22 -19.20 -28.95
CA GLY A 510 0.24 -20.54 -29.49
C GLY A 510 -0.32 -21.64 -28.59
N ALA A 511 -0.14 -21.51 -27.27
CA ALA A 511 -0.68 -22.43 -26.28
C ALA A 511 -2.22 -22.58 -26.36
N VAL A 512 -2.94 -21.52 -26.74
CA VAL A 512 -4.42 -21.58 -26.92
C VAL A 512 -4.77 -22.46 -28.09
N ASN A 513 -3.97 -22.47 -29.20
CA ASN A 513 -4.17 -23.38 -30.33
C ASN A 513 -3.99 -24.83 -29.90
N ASP A 514 -3.00 -25.11 -29.05
CA ASP A 514 -2.76 -26.49 -28.57
C ASP A 514 -3.91 -26.95 -27.67
N GLN A 515 -4.42 -26.05 -26.80
CA GLN A 515 -5.58 -26.31 -25.97
C GLN A 515 -6.86 -26.52 -26.80
N LEU A 516 -7.13 -25.72 -27.83
CA LEU A 516 -8.26 -25.91 -28.74
C LEU A 516 -8.21 -27.28 -29.43
N ARG A 517 -7.00 -27.74 -29.85
CA ARG A 517 -6.82 -29.09 -30.40
C ARG A 517 -7.09 -30.18 -29.38
N GLN A 518 -6.54 -30.01 -28.16
CA GLN A 518 -6.66 -30.98 -27.08
C GLN A 518 -8.11 -31.13 -26.59
N TYR A 519 -8.86 -30.04 -26.58
CA TYR A 519 -10.23 -29.98 -26.05
C TYR A 519 -11.30 -30.23 -27.14
N GLY A 520 -10.94 -30.75 -28.31
CA GLY A 520 -11.88 -31.15 -29.36
C GLY A 520 -12.36 -30.01 -30.25
N ALA A 521 -11.92 -28.77 -30.04
CA ALA A 521 -12.30 -27.60 -30.85
C ALA A 521 -11.41 -27.41 -32.12
N VAL A 522 -10.76 -28.46 -32.60
CA VAL A 522 -9.89 -28.44 -33.79
C VAL A 522 -10.62 -27.97 -35.05
N GLU A 523 -11.94 -28.11 -35.05
CA GLU A 523 -12.81 -27.74 -36.18
C GLU A 523 -12.75 -26.21 -36.42
N LEU A 524 -12.56 -25.38 -35.40
CA LEU A 524 -12.32 -23.95 -35.57
C LEU A 524 -11.10 -23.64 -36.46
N MET A 525 -10.06 -24.45 -36.35
CA MET A 525 -8.86 -24.30 -37.20
C MET A 525 -9.11 -24.83 -38.64
N ARG A 526 -9.78 -25.97 -38.76
CA ARG A 526 -10.13 -26.56 -40.07
C ARG A 526 -11.03 -25.65 -40.89
N ARG A 527 -11.98 -24.99 -40.25
CA ARG A 527 -12.91 -24.04 -40.87
C ARG A 527 -12.27 -22.67 -41.15
N GLY A 528 -11.03 -22.47 -40.72
CA GLY A 528 -10.31 -21.22 -40.93
C GLY A 528 -10.72 -20.08 -40.00
N SER A 529 -11.40 -20.39 -38.87
CA SER A 529 -11.82 -19.43 -37.87
C SER A 529 -10.66 -18.93 -36.98
N VAL A 530 -9.47 -19.50 -37.05
CA VAL A 530 -8.27 -19.07 -36.32
C VAL A 530 -7.32 -18.36 -37.28
N ARG A 531 -6.95 -17.11 -36.95
CA ARG A 531 -6.02 -16.28 -37.73
C ARG A 531 -4.95 -15.65 -36.84
N ARG A 532 -3.79 -15.39 -37.41
CA ARG A 532 -2.65 -14.84 -36.69
C ARG A 532 -2.91 -13.38 -36.25
N THR A 533 -3.58 -12.59 -37.09
CA THR A 533 -3.83 -11.15 -36.85
C THR A 533 -5.25 -10.76 -37.26
N ALA A 534 -5.77 -9.72 -36.61
CA ALA A 534 -7.07 -9.14 -36.98
C ALA A 534 -7.04 -8.60 -38.45
N ALA A 535 -5.93 -7.99 -38.85
CA ALA A 535 -5.76 -7.54 -40.25
C ALA A 535 -5.81 -8.71 -41.27
N GLY A 536 -5.24 -9.87 -40.90
CA GLY A 536 -5.35 -11.09 -41.70
C GLY A 536 -6.79 -11.59 -41.83
N ALA A 537 -7.53 -11.59 -40.71
CA ALA A 537 -8.94 -11.96 -40.68
C ALA A 537 -9.82 -11.02 -41.53
N LEU A 538 -9.56 -9.70 -41.47
CA LEU A 538 -10.24 -8.70 -42.31
C LEU A 538 -9.99 -8.95 -43.78
N ARG A 539 -8.75 -9.20 -44.19
CA ARG A 539 -8.43 -9.54 -45.60
C ARG A 539 -9.13 -10.82 -46.08
N ASP A 540 -9.15 -11.86 -45.25
CA ASP A 540 -9.86 -13.11 -45.55
C ASP A 540 -11.38 -12.92 -45.65
N ALA A 541 -11.91 -11.93 -44.94
CA ALA A 541 -13.29 -11.52 -45.03
C ALA A 541 -13.60 -10.58 -46.21
N GLY A 542 -12.59 -10.24 -47.03
CA GLY A 542 -12.72 -9.37 -48.19
C GLY A 542 -12.78 -7.87 -47.81
N VAL A 543 -12.33 -7.50 -46.60
CA VAL A 543 -12.31 -6.12 -46.11
C VAL A 543 -10.87 -5.58 -46.15
N THR A 544 -10.59 -4.70 -47.10
CA THR A 544 -9.25 -4.12 -47.31
C THR A 544 -9.24 -2.62 -47.06
N GLU A 545 -8.08 -2.05 -46.80
CA GLU A 545 -7.90 -0.60 -46.70
C GLU A 545 -8.05 0.08 -48.09
N PRO A 546 -8.68 1.28 -48.14
CA PRO A 546 -9.31 1.99 -47.02
C PRO A 546 -10.57 1.27 -46.54
N PHE A 547 -10.67 1.09 -45.20
CA PHE A 547 -11.79 0.32 -44.64
C PHE A 547 -13.13 1.00 -44.90
N PRO A 548 -14.20 0.25 -45.26
CA PRO A 548 -15.54 0.78 -45.37
C PRO A 548 -16.05 1.10 -43.91
N LEU A 549 -16.09 2.36 -43.54
CA LEU A 549 -16.49 2.80 -42.19
C LEU A 549 -17.99 3.06 -42.13
N GLU A 550 -18.60 2.80 -40.99
CA GLU A 550 -19.96 3.18 -40.69
C GLU A 550 -20.09 4.72 -40.62
N ALA A 551 -21.17 5.27 -41.14
CA ALA A 551 -21.51 6.66 -40.96
C ALA A 551 -21.74 6.94 -39.45
N ARG A 552 -21.27 8.07 -38.96
CA ARG A 552 -21.54 8.50 -37.59
C ARG A 552 -23.03 8.78 -37.45
N GLU A 553 -23.74 7.94 -36.69
CA GLU A 553 -25.08 8.31 -36.26
C GLU A 553 -24.93 9.50 -35.32
N VAL A 554 -25.27 10.68 -35.83
CA VAL A 554 -25.43 11.90 -35.01
C VAL A 554 -26.75 11.70 -34.27
N SER A 555 -26.67 11.18 -33.04
CA SER A 555 -27.83 11.24 -32.15
C SER A 555 -28.14 12.72 -31.89
N ARG A 556 -29.35 13.14 -32.30
CA ARG A 556 -29.80 14.54 -32.22
C ARG A 556 -30.01 15.06 -30.80
N ASP A 557 -29.74 14.27 -29.76
CA ASP A 557 -30.07 14.61 -28.37
C ASP A 557 -28.88 15.01 -27.48
N THR A 558 -27.69 15.16 -28.06
CA THR A 558 -26.60 15.85 -27.35
C THR A 558 -25.87 16.72 -28.36
N ALA A 559 -25.99 18.03 -28.19
CA ALA A 559 -25.02 18.95 -28.79
C ALA A 559 -23.61 18.39 -28.49
N PRO A 560 -22.70 18.35 -29.47
CA PRO A 560 -21.40 17.75 -29.27
C PRO A 560 -20.73 18.45 -28.09
N ALA A 561 -20.64 17.80 -26.96
CA ALA A 561 -19.71 18.23 -25.92
C ALA A 561 -18.36 18.31 -26.61
N ALA A 562 -17.81 19.51 -26.73
CA ALA A 562 -16.49 19.75 -27.31
C ALA A 562 -15.52 18.68 -26.80
N PRO A 563 -14.64 18.11 -27.66
CA PRO A 563 -13.71 17.07 -27.25
C PRO A 563 -13.07 17.51 -25.93
N ARG A 564 -12.90 16.58 -25.00
CA ARG A 564 -12.37 16.89 -23.63
C ARG A 564 -11.11 17.75 -23.68
N GLN A 565 -10.32 17.61 -24.76
CA GLN A 565 -9.16 18.43 -25.07
C GLN A 565 -9.52 19.87 -25.48
N GLU A 566 -10.49 20.08 -26.37
CA GLU A 566 -10.99 21.41 -26.74
C GLU A 566 -11.67 22.13 -25.56
N ARG A 567 -12.31 21.35 -24.68
CA ARG A 567 -12.95 21.88 -23.47
C ARG A 567 -11.92 22.34 -22.44
N ALA A 568 -10.87 21.56 -22.25
CA ALA A 568 -9.74 21.92 -21.39
C ALA A 568 -8.94 23.10 -21.99
N GLU A 569 -8.79 23.15 -23.32
CA GLU A 569 -8.14 24.23 -24.03
C GLU A 569 -8.94 25.54 -23.97
N LEU A 570 -10.27 25.48 -24.04
CA LEU A 570 -11.18 26.61 -23.84
C LEU A 570 -11.14 27.16 -22.42
N GLU A 571 -11.27 26.31 -21.42
CA GLU A 571 -11.19 26.68 -20.00
C GLU A 571 -9.78 27.23 -19.68
N TRP A 572 -8.75 26.65 -20.29
CA TRP A 572 -7.37 27.12 -20.12
C TRP A 572 -7.11 28.48 -20.79
N LEU A 573 -7.64 28.70 -22.00
CA LEU A 573 -7.41 29.95 -22.74
C LEU A 573 -8.25 31.14 -22.23
N PHE A 574 -9.45 30.88 -21.73
CA PHE A 574 -10.45 31.92 -21.47
C PHE A 574 -11.02 31.93 -20.04
N GLY A 575 -10.79 30.86 -19.22
CA GLY A 575 -11.37 30.75 -17.88
C GLY A 575 -10.77 31.70 -16.84
N ASP A 576 -11.58 32.13 -15.86
CA ASP A 576 -11.12 32.75 -14.62
C ASP A 576 -11.02 31.65 -13.56
N GLU A 577 -9.81 31.28 -13.18
CA GLU A 577 -9.55 30.12 -12.28
C GLU A 577 -9.28 30.58 -10.85
N THR A 578 -9.80 29.80 -9.91
CA THR A 578 -9.51 29.94 -8.48
C THR A 578 -8.16 29.28 -8.13
N GLU A 579 -7.54 29.68 -7.02
CA GLU A 579 -6.24 29.18 -6.55
C GLU A 579 -6.22 27.64 -6.40
N ALA A 580 -7.35 27.04 -6.02
CA ALA A 580 -7.51 25.58 -5.90
C ALA A 580 -7.59 24.85 -7.26
N GLU A 581 -8.04 25.51 -8.33
CA GLU A 581 -8.02 24.96 -9.68
C GLU A 581 -6.64 25.06 -10.31
N LEU A 582 -5.88 26.08 -9.97
CA LEU A 582 -4.49 26.25 -10.36
C LEU A 582 -3.60 25.16 -9.78
N GLU A 583 -3.78 24.79 -8.50
CA GLU A 583 -3.09 23.65 -7.88
C GLU A 583 -3.44 22.31 -8.56
N ARG A 584 -4.70 22.12 -8.99
CA ARG A 584 -5.10 20.90 -9.73
C ARG A 584 -4.48 20.83 -11.12
N ILE A 585 -4.39 21.95 -11.81
CA ILE A 585 -3.74 22.03 -13.13
C ILE A 585 -2.25 21.79 -13.00
N ALA A 586 -1.60 22.36 -11.98
CA ALA A 586 -0.21 22.14 -11.67
C ALA A 586 0.08 20.65 -11.40
N ALA A 587 -0.74 19.99 -10.57
CA ALA A 587 -0.62 18.56 -10.30
C ALA A 587 -0.83 17.70 -11.56
N ALA A 588 -1.75 18.06 -12.44
CA ALA A 588 -2.00 17.34 -13.68
C ALA A 588 -0.86 17.49 -14.69
N VAL A 589 -0.27 18.69 -14.81
CA VAL A 589 0.89 18.96 -15.65
C VAL A 589 2.13 18.23 -15.12
N SER A 590 2.33 18.19 -13.81
CA SER A 590 3.41 17.39 -13.16
C SER A 590 3.29 15.92 -13.47
N ALA A 591 2.07 15.35 -13.40
CA ALA A 591 1.82 13.95 -13.71
C ALA A 591 2.06 13.62 -15.19
N GLU A 592 1.75 14.51 -16.10
CA GLU A 592 1.97 14.38 -17.56
C GLU A 592 3.46 14.47 -17.91
N LEU A 593 4.17 15.44 -17.35
CA LEU A 593 5.61 15.60 -17.51
C LEU A 593 6.39 14.36 -16.98
N THR A 594 5.94 13.75 -15.90
CA THR A 594 6.57 12.54 -15.33
C THR A 594 6.44 11.32 -16.25
N LYS A 595 5.46 11.28 -17.16
CA LYS A 595 5.24 10.20 -18.12
C LYS A 595 6.09 10.30 -19.38
N HIS A 596 6.58 11.49 -19.72
CA HIS A 596 7.17 11.75 -21.02
C HIS A 596 8.70 11.77 -21.06
N PHE A 597 9.38 11.54 -19.94
CA PHE A 597 10.85 11.54 -19.86
C PHE A 597 11.48 10.20 -20.23
N GLU A 598 11.08 9.58 -21.32
CA GLU A 598 11.69 8.32 -21.79
C GLU A 598 12.75 8.51 -22.88
N SER A 599 12.88 9.70 -23.48
CA SER A 599 13.85 9.96 -24.56
C SER A 599 14.62 11.27 -24.41
N GLU A 600 15.81 11.34 -25.01
CA GLU A 600 16.69 12.53 -25.01
C GLU A 600 16.05 13.78 -25.63
N GLN A 601 15.15 13.60 -26.59
CA GLN A 601 14.41 14.68 -27.26
C GLN A 601 13.36 15.31 -26.34
N GLU A 602 12.75 14.51 -25.48
CA GLU A 602 11.70 14.93 -24.56
C GLU A 602 12.26 15.73 -23.37
N LEU A 603 13.53 15.48 -22.97
CA LEU A 603 14.27 16.30 -22.00
C LEU A 603 14.43 17.75 -22.49
N PHE A 604 14.67 18.00 -23.76
CA PHE A 604 14.78 19.34 -24.34
C PHE A 604 13.44 20.06 -24.46
N ASP A 605 12.36 19.34 -24.73
CA ASP A 605 11.01 19.90 -24.79
C ASP A 605 10.46 20.18 -23.39
N ALA A 606 10.93 19.49 -22.36
CA ALA A 606 10.60 19.74 -20.95
C ALA A 606 11.01 21.12 -20.46
N GLU A 607 12.12 21.69 -20.95
CA GLU A 607 12.50 23.09 -20.62
C GLU A 607 11.41 24.09 -21.05
N ARG A 608 10.75 23.85 -22.17
CA ARG A 608 9.59 24.66 -22.58
C ARG A 608 8.42 24.52 -21.63
N HIS A 609 8.23 23.37 -20.99
CA HIS A 609 7.10 23.06 -20.08
C HIS A 609 7.43 23.46 -18.64
N ILE A 610 8.64 23.24 -18.15
CA ILE A 610 9.12 23.71 -16.83
C ILE A 610 9.13 25.25 -16.74
N GLY A 611 9.33 25.95 -17.86
CA GLY A 611 9.16 27.41 -17.94
C GLY A 611 7.72 27.89 -17.67
N PHE A 612 6.77 27.00 -17.45
CA PHE A 612 5.38 27.29 -17.10
C PHE A 612 5.08 27.25 -15.60
N ALA A 613 6.05 27.01 -14.75
CA ALA A 613 6.09 27.22 -13.29
C ALA A 613 4.74 27.20 -12.56
N TRP A 614 4.06 26.05 -12.61
CA TRP A 614 2.74 25.86 -12.01
C TRP A 614 2.75 24.82 -10.90
N LEU A 615 3.89 24.16 -10.74
CA LEU A 615 4.09 23.07 -9.80
C LEU A 615 4.33 23.64 -8.42
N SER A 616 3.85 22.97 -7.39
CA SER A 616 4.34 23.25 -6.06
C SER A 616 5.84 23.00 -6.05
N LEU A 617 6.61 23.89 -5.45
CA LEU A 617 8.07 23.90 -5.50
C LEU A 617 8.72 22.59 -5.01
N ALA A 618 8.05 21.86 -4.11
CA ALA A 618 8.48 20.53 -3.66
C ALA A 618 8.41 19.47 -4.79
N ASP A 619 7.47 19.60 -5.72
CA ASP A 619 7.32 18.68 -6.85
C ASP A 619 8.35 18.98 -7.95
N GLU A 620 8.79 20.22 -8.07
CA GLU A 620 9.80 20.66 -9.03
C GLU A 620 11.22 20.22 -8.62
N GLU A 621 11.58 20.33 -7.35
CA GLU A 621 12.82 19.77 -6.81
C GLU A 621 12.90 18.26 -7.02
N ALA A 622 11.83 17.55 -6.69
CA ALA A 622 11.74 16.10 -6.90
C ALA A 622 11.81 15.71 -8.39
N LEU A 623 11.35 16.57 -9.30
CA LEU A 623 11.44 16.38 -10.74
C LEU A 623 12.88 16.56 -11.23
N LEU A 624 13.56 17.64 -10.80
CA LEU A 624 14.97 17.90 -11.14
C LEU A 624 15.90 16.79 -10.66
N ASP A 625 15.73 16.30 -9.43
CA ASP A 625 16.50 15.19 -8.89
C ASP A 625 16.28 13.89 -9.67
N ARG A 626 15.07 13.68 -10.20
CA ARG A 626 14.74 12.53 -11.04
C ARG A 626 15.36 12.63 -12.42
N ILE A 627 15.42 13.83 -13.00
CA ILE A 627 16.11 14.11 -14.28
C ILE A 627 17.62 13.86 -14.12
N GLU A 628 18.24 14.35 -13.07
CA GLU A 628 19.68 14.09 -12.77
C GLU A 628 19.96 12.59 -12.64
N SER A 629 19.12 11.87 -11.91
CA SER A 629 19.24 10.39 -11.77
C SER A 629 19.11 9.64 -13.10
N GLN A 630 18.27 10.11 -14.02
CA GLN A 630 18.12 9.51 -15.34
C GLN A 630 19.29 9.84 -16.27
N LEU A 631 19.83 11.06 -16.20
CA LEU A 631 21.03 11.46 -16.95
C LEU A 631 22.23 10.61 -16.54
N ASP A 632 22.42 10.34 -15.24
CA ASP A 632 23.45 9.46 -14.73
C ASP A 632 23.30 8.01 -15.24
N ALA A 633 22.06 7.50 -15.30
CA ALA A 633 21.78 6.18 -15.84
C ALA A 633 22.09 6.10 -17.35
N LEU A 634 21.74 7.12 -18.13
CA LEU A 634 22.05 7.21 -19.57
C LEU A 634 23.55 7.33 -19.86
N LEU A 635 24.30 7.97 -18.95
CA LEU A 635 25.76 8.03 -19.04
C LEU A 635 26.39 6.66 -18.76
N GLN A 636 25.91 5.94 -17.74
CA GLN A 636 26.38 4.59 -17.40
C GLN A 636 26.10 3.57 -18.53
N ASP A 637 24.95 3.71 -19.22
CA ASP A 637 24.57 2.89 -20.39
C ASP A 637 25.35 3.27 -21.66
N GLY A 638 26.21 4.28 -21.64
CA GLY A 638 26.96 4.75 -22.80
C GLY A 638 26.10 5.45 -23.87
N LYS A 639 24.86 5.78 -23.57
CA LYS A 639 23.93 6.47 -24.49
C LYS A 639 24.10 7.99 -24.46
N LEU A 640 24.83 8.53 -23.48
CA LEU A 640 25.09 9.96 -23.31
C LEU A 640 26.60 10.21 -23.27
N THR A 641 27.08 11.26 -23.95
CA THR A 641 28.50 11.67 -23.90
C THR A 641 28.75 12.62 -22.74
N LYS A 642 29.96 12.64 -22.19
CA LYS A 642 30.35 13.53 -21.07
C LYS A 642 30.16 15.02 -21.38
N GLU A 643 30.32 15.44 -22.64
CA GLU A 643 30.09 16.81 -23.08
C GLU A 643 28.62 17.19 -23.04
N ARG A 644 27.75 16.28 -23.50
CA ARG A 644 26.31 16.49 -23.44
C ARG A 644 25.79 16.48 -22.00
N LEU A 645 26.33 15.59 -21.12
CA LEU A 645 25.99 15.58 -19.71
C LEU A 645 26.26 16.95 -19.06
N ARG A 646 27.46 17.54 -19.27
CA ARG A 646 27.78 18.88 -18.75
C ARG A 646 26.82 19.96 -19.22
N ALA A 647 26.42 19.92 -20.49
CA ALA A 647 25.46 20.87 -21.03
C ALA A 647 24.05 20.73 -20.38
N TYR A 648 23.65 19.50 -20.01
CA TYR A 648 22.41 19.24 -19.27
C TYR A 648 22.52 19.69 -17.82
N GLU A 649 23.61 19.39 -17.13
CA GLU A 649 23.88 19.83 -15.75
C GLU A 649 23.83 21.35 -15.63
N GLU A 650 24.53 22.10 -16.51
CA GLU A 650 24.46 23.57 -16.52
C GLU A 650 23.07 24.13 -16.80
N ARG A 651 22.22 23.37 -17.47
CA ARG A 651 20.85 23.77 -17.78
C ARG A 651 19.92 23.50 -16.60
N ILE A 652 20.11 22.38 -15.89
CA ILE A 652 19.42 22.04 -14.64
C ILE A 652 19.75 23.03 -13.54
N GLU A 653 21.02 23.40 -13.39
CA GLU A 653 21.49 24.42 -12.44
C GLU A 653 20.81 25.78 -12.71
N ARG A 654 20.71 26.20 -13.97
CA ARG A 654 19.99 27.42 -14.35
C ARG A 654 18.52 27.36 -14.04
N LEU A 655 17.88 26.19 -14.17
CA LEU A 655 16.49 25.98 -13.81
C LEU A 655 16.31 26.03 -12.28
N ARG A 656 17.19 25.39 -11.50
CA ARG A 656 17.17 25.49 -10.03
C ARG A 656 17.28 26.95 -9.56
N ALA A 657 18.27 27.69 -10.05
CA ALA A 657 18.45 29.09 -9.67
C ALA A 657 17.20 29.95 -10.04
N ARG A 658 16.52 29.63 -11.13
CA ARG A 658 15.29 30.32 -11.53
C ARG A 658 14.10 29.95 -10.64
N LEU A 659 14.01 28.69 -10.19
CA LEU A 659 13.01 28.22 -9.27
C LEU A 659 13.19 28.83 -7.87
N GLU A 660 14.42 28.89 -7.37
CA GLU A 660 14.75 29.56 -6.11
C GLU A 660 14.37 31.05 -6.14
N ALA A 661 14.66 31.74 -7.23
CA ALA A 661 14.29 33.15 -7.40
C ALA A 661 12.76 33.37 -7.46
N LEU A 662 12.00 32.39 -7.95
CA LEU A 662 10.53 32.40 -7.94
C LEU A 662 9.97 32.04 -6.55
N GLN A 663 10.63 31.19 -5.77
CA GLN A 663 10.29 30.89 -4.38
C GLN A 663 10.27 32.12 -3.48
N GLU A 664 11.24 33.02 -3.66
CA GLU A 664 11.34 34.25 -2.87
C GLU A 664 10.19 35.23 -3.12
N GLN A 665 9.47 35.11 -4.26
CA GLN A 665 8.37 36.00 -4.63
C GLN A 665 6.98 35.57 -4.13
N GLY A 666 6.85 34.34 -3.58
CA GLY A 666 5.57 33.81 -3.07
C GLY A 666 4.51 33.57 -4.16
N SER A 667 3.29 33.16 -3.79
CA SER A 667 2.21 32.79 -4.72
C SER A 667 1.61 33.95 -5.53
N SER A 668 1.92 35.22 -5.20
CA SER A 668 1.35 36.39 -5.83
C SER A 668 1.77 36.62 -7.30
N TRP A 669 2.83 35.99 -7.76
CA TRP A 669 3.35 36.11 -9.14
C TRP A 669 2.69 35.11 -10.12
N VAL A 670 2.06 34.07 -9.63
CA VAL A 670 1.48 32.99 -10.45
C VAL A 670 0.35 33.50 -11.34
N LEU A 671 -0.60 34.24 -10.80
CA LEU A 671 -1.75 34.74 -11.52
C LEU A 671 -1.37 35.71 -12.68
N PRO A 672 -0.46 36.70 -12.46
CA PRO A 672 0.02 37.56 -13.56
C PRO A 672 0.75 36.79 -14.65
N LEU A 673 1.53 35.78 -14.30
CA LEU A 673 2.25 34.96 -15.27
C LEU A 673 1.30 34.14 -16.14
N ILE A 674 0.26 33.60 -15.56
CA ILE A 674 -0.80 32.88 -16.27
C ILE A 674 -1.49 33.79 -17.29
N ARG A 675 -1.91 34.96 -16.86
CA ARG A 675 -2.56 35.95 -17.74
C ARG A 675 -1.66 36.35 -18.91
N ALA A 676 -0.40 36.70 -18.64
CA ALA A 676 0.57 37.05 -19.65
C ALA A 676 0.80 35.91 -20.67
N ARG A 677 0.83 34.68 -20.21
CA ARG A 677 1.06 33.49 -21.04
C ARG A 677 -0.18 33.16 -21.90
N ARG A 678 -1.37 33.26 -21.35
CA ARG A 678 -2.63 33.09 -22.10
C ARG A 678 -2.71 34.12 -23.24
N GLU A 679 -2.35 35.34 -22.97
CA GLU A 679 -2.35 36.43 -23.96
C GLU A 679 -1.32 36.17 -25.04
N ALA A 680 -0.10 35.78 -24.70
CA ALA A 680 0.94 35.39 -25.64
C ALA A 680 0.53 34.19 -26.51
N LEU A 681 -0.16 33.20 -25.94
CA LEU A 681 -0.63 32.02 -26.67
C LEU A 681 -1.79 32.38 -27.62
N ARG A 682 -2.74 33.21 -27.18
CA ARG A 682 -3.81 33.76 -28.05
C ARG A 682 -3.23 34.52 -29.20
N GLU A 683 -2.24 35.40 -28.98
CA GLU A 683 -1.56 36.15 -30.01
C GLU A 683 -0.83 35.22 -31.01
N THR A 684 -0.17 34.18 -30.52
CA THR A 684 0.50 33.18 -31.34
C THR A 684 -0.49 32.39 -32.19
N LEU A 685 -1.64 31.98 -31.62
CA LEU A 685 -2.71 31.31 -32.35
C LEU A 685 -3.36 32.25 -33.39
N ARG A 686 -3.58 33.52 -33.06
CA ARG A 686 -4.08 34.50 -34.03
C ARG A 686 -3.17 34.66 -35.24
N ARG A 687 -1.84 34.54 -35.04
CA ARG A 687 -0.86 34.63 -36.15
C ARG A 687 -0.71 33.34 -36.94
N ARG A 688 -0.81 32.19 -36.29
CA ARG A 688 -0.55 30.85 -36.89
C ARG A 688 -1.81 30.18 -37.42
N ASP A 689 -2.93 30.31 -36.72
CA ASP A 689 -4.20 29.67 -37.05
C ASP A 689 -5.39 30.53 -36.64
N PRO A 690 -5.67 31.62 -37.46
CA PRO A 690 -6.72 32.60 -37.17
C PRO A 690 -8.13 31.99 -37.20
N GLU A 691 -8.36 30.92 -37.96
CA GLU A 691 -9.65 30.22 -38.00
C GLU A 691 -9.94 29.48 -36.75
N ARG A 692 -8.91 28.82 -36.18
CA ARG A 692 -9.02 28.04 -34.94
C ARG A 692 -9.30 28.97 -33.75
N ILE A 693 -8.58 30.07 -33.60
CA ILE A 693 -8.81 31.00 -32.48
C ILE A 693 -10.19 31.65 -32.55
N ALA A 694 -10.66 32.04 -33.76
CA ALA A 694 -12.00 32.58 -33.94
C ALA A 694 -13.09 31.57 -33.56
N ARG A 695 -12.89 30.30 -33.89
CA ARG A 695 -13.81 29.23 -33.52
C ARG A 695 -13.82 29.02 -32.00
N LEU A 696 -12.66 29.01 -31.33
CA LEU A 696 -12.56 28.90 -29.89
C LEU A 696 -13.18 30.08 -29.15
N GLU A 697 -13.00 31.31 -29.64
CA GLU A 697 -13.64 32.51 -29.11
C GLU A 697 -15.17 32.49 -29.29
N ALA A 698 -15.67 31.97 -30.40
CA ALA A 698 -17.10 31.80 -30.63
C ALA A 698 -17.71 30.76 -29.67
N LEU A 699 -17.08 29.60 -29.53
CA LEU A 699 -17.49 28.53 -28.60
C LEU A 699 -17.48 29.02 -27.14
N TRP A 700 -16.52 29.86 -26.76
CA TRP A 700 -16.47 30.44 -25.42
C TRP A 700 -17.61 31.39 -25.14
N ARG A 701 -17.93 32.27 -26.10
CA ARG A 701 -19.06 33.21 -25.98
C ARG A 701 -20.42 32.49 -25.91
N GLU A 702 -20.59 31.44 -26.72
CA GLU A 702 -21.83 30.65 -26.75
C GLU A 702 -22.09 29.93 -25.44
N ARG A 703 -21.03 29.66 -24.69
CA ARG A 703 -21.10 28.89 -23.41
C ARG A 703 -21.30 29.79 -22.18
N HIS A 704 -21.02 31.08 -22.29
CA HIS A 704 -21.10 32.05 -21.19
C HIS A 704 -22.18 33.12 -21.42
N GLN A 705 -22.98 33.03 -22.50
CA GLN A 705 -24.29 33.64 -22.68
C GLN A 705 -25.40 32.67 -22.23
#